data_6e49d86f2f8cffe0ea2a19e94f77874d
#
_entry.id   6e49d86f2f8cffe0ea2a19e94f77874d
#
_cell.length_a   1.000
_cell.length_b   1.000
_cell.length_c   1.000
_cell.angle_alpha   90.00
_cell.angle_beta   90.00
_cell.angle_gamma   90.00
#
_symmetry.space_group_name_H-M   'P 1'
#
loop_
_entity.id
_entity.type
_entity.pdbx_description
1 polymer ?
#
loop_
_entity_poly.entity_id
_entity_poly.type
_entity_poly.pdbx_seq_one_letter_code
_entity_poly.pdbx_strand_id
1 'polypeptide(L)'
;MNIRFQIDYRTHWGQQILICGSLPELGEWDPNRAQVLHPQAGGIWEIELNLAQMPASGFQYKYLVRDPNGSVQWEKGYNREFFGDVDKDARVVARDWWRTVNQEDAALYTSAFTEILLKPRSIASDKAAGRTKGSKASTQPTYRFQIQVPRIEAGCQLCLIGSDPALGAWDEKKALVLDGSLFPLWKADVVLNSAEVVRYKYGIYDPQKRQVKVWESGEDRILWLNAATESQLYIHTDENFRTHSEKWRGTGVAIPVFSLRSKQSTGVGEFLDLKMLVDWSRKTGMKLIQILPVNDTVATHTWVDSYPYAAISVFALHPIYLNLEAMGTLKSKKDQKHYCDQQMALNQKDFVDYEAVMKLKSRYFKQLYDQDRDAFLSDAAFRQFLEDNRSWLIPYAVFSYLRDRNGTCEFSQWGEYARITPEKLQALASPDSPHYNDVAIHYYIQFHLDKQLKEATHYARENGVVMKGDIPIGIYRNSVDAWLNPELFHMSCQAGAPPDDFSATGQNWRFPTYNWERMAQDSYAWWQARLKKMAAYFDVYRIDHILGFFRIWEIPYEGVDGLLGHFSPALPYSRNELAARGIWFDYERFCFPYIRTHMLWDLFGEHRDEVVQEYLEEHQPGHFRLKPHVSTQRQVEELLVPGADASPEEVSRLEKIKSGLFSLIGEVLFLEVPNSNGEVYHPRISFQQTYSYRELDSSLKHTLHELYIDYFYKRHEQFWREKGLVKLPVIKNATNMLVCGEDLGMVPDVVPGVMHELGLLSLYIQRMPKDPKVEFGHPNHAPYLSVVTPSSHDMSTIRGWWEEDRNKTQRFYNHMLGHHGEAPAVCEPRIAGDIIVQHLYSPAMWAIFPIQDLLAMDDKLRRKEVQEERINVPANPQHFWKYRLHLDLETLLGTEEFNNSLLELSKQAGRGVS
;
A
#
# COMPACT_ATOMS: atom_id res chain seq x y z
N MET A 1 -34.39 -11.28 -8.55
CA MET A 1 -34.18 -10.52 -9.80
C MET A 1 -33.40 -11.35 -10.78
N ASN A 2 -33.86 -11.45 -12.04
CA ASN A 2 -33.16 -12.22 -13.08
C ASN A 2 -32.41 -11.26 -13.99
N ILE A 3 -31.07 -11.45 -14.06
CA ILE A 3 -30.21 -10.68 -14.94
C ILE A 3 -29.50 -11.61 -15.91
N ARG A 4 -29.62 -11.32 -17.20
CA ARG A 4 -28.87 -11.98 -18.25
C ARG A 4 -27.67 -11.12 -18.62
N PHE A 5 -26.49 -11.59 -18.30
CA PHE A 5 -25.22 -10.95 -18.72
C PHE A 5 -24.82 -11.47 -20.09
N GLN A 6 -24.48 -10.58 -20.99
CA GLN A 6 -24.00 -10.88 -22.33
C GLN A 6 -22.73 -10.10 -22.60
N ILE A 7 -21.72 -10.77 -23.17
CA ILE A 7 -20.48 -10.11 -23.61
C ILE A 7 -20.08 -10.62 -25.00
N ASP A 8 -19.64 -9.70 -25.85
CA ASP A 8 -19.04 -10.02 -27.13
C ASP A 8 -17.55 -10.23 -26.98
N TYR A 9 -17.07 -11.46 -27.21
CA TYR A 9 -15.66 -11.81 -27.11
C TYR A 9 -15.33 -13.05 -27.96
N ARG A 10 -14.24 -12.95 -28.72
CA ARG A 10 -13.74 -14.07 -29.53
C ARG A 10 -12.67 -14.84 -28.77
N THR A 11 -13.00 -16.04 -28.31
CA THR A 11 -12.08 -16.93 -27.61
C THR A 11 -11.26 -17.79 -28.58
N HIS A 12 -10.10 -18.23 -28.13
CA HIS A 12 -9.38 -19.34 -28.72
C HIS A 12 -9.93 -20.69 -28.20
N TRP A 13 -9.59 -21.78 -28.92
CA TRP A 13 -10.05 -23.11 -28.54
C TRP A 13 -9.63 -23.46 -27.10
N GLY A 14 -10.59 -23.89 -26.30
CA GLY A 14 -10.38 -24.26 -24.88
C GLY A 14 -10.45 -23.13 -23.86
N GLN A 15 -10.52 -21.86 -24.30
CA GLN A 15 -10.75 -20.73 -23.40
C GLN A 15 -12.23 -20.68 -22.94
N GLN A 16 -12.43 -20.13 -21.74
CA GLN A 16 -13.76 -19.88 -21.17
C GLN A 16 -13.87 -18.40 -20.76
N ILE A 17 -15.06 -17.83 -20.91
CA ILE A 17 -15.40 -16.52 -20.35
C ILE A 17 -16.11 -16.73 -19.03
N LEU A 18 -15.71 -15.97 -18.02
CA LEU A 18 -16.30 -16.00 -16.69
C LEU A 18 -16.71 -14.59 -16.27
N ILE A 19 -17.68 -14.50 -15.35
CA ILE A 19 -18.02 -13.27 -14.64
C ILE A 19 -17.77 -13.46 -13.14
N CYS A 20 -17.08 -12.49 -12.54
CA CYS A 20 -16.73 -12.47 -11.11
C CYS A 20 -17.11 -11.11 -10.52
N GLY A 21 -17.48 -11.05 -9.25
CA GLY A 21 -17.88 -9.78 -8.66
C GLY A 21 -18.01 -9.80 -7.14
N SER A 22 -18.57 -8.72 -6.60
CA SER A 22 -18.65 -8.48 -5.16
C SER A 22 -19.70 -9.30 -4.42
N LEU A 23 -20.63 -9.94 -5.14
CA LEU A 23 -21.68 -10.78 -4.53
C LEU A 23 -21.21 -12.22 -4.34
N PRO A 24 -21.77 -12.97 -3.37
CA PRO A 24 -21.51 -14.39 -3.21
C PRO A 24 -21.81 -15.20 -4.48
N GLU A 25 -22.90 -14.87 -5.18
CA GLU A 25 -23.30 -15.49 -6.46
C GLU A 25 -22.28 -15.23 -7.59
N LEU A 26 -21.47 -14.19 -7.48
CA LEU A 26 -20.41 -13.84 -8.42
C LEU A 26 -19.00 -14.20 -7.90
N GLY A 27 -18.92 -14.96 -6.80
CA GLY A 27 -17.67 -15.52 -6.27
C GLY A 27 -16.83 -14.58 -5.41
N GLU A 28 -17.32 -13.39 -5.03
CA GLU A 28 -16.63 -12.47 -4.11
C GLU A 28 -15.17 -12.16 -4.52
N TRP A 29 -14.96 -11.94 -5.82
CA TRP A 29 -13.67 -11.70 -6.49
C TRP A 29 -12.72 -12.92 -6.55
N ASP A 30 -13.21 -14.13 -6.21
CA ASP A 30 -12.46 -15.36 -6.39
C ASP A 30 -12.65 -15.92 -7.81
N PRO A 31 -11.62 -15.96 -8.66
CA PRO A 31 -11.73 -16.54 -10.01
C PRO A 31 -12.16 -18.01 -10.03
N ASN A 32 -11.89 -18.75 -8.95
CA ASN A 32 -12.28 -20.16 -8.85
C ASN A 32 -13.76 -20.34 -8.55
N ARG A 33 -14.40 -19.32 -7.98
CA ARG A 33 -15.84 -19.26 -7.66
C ARG A 33 -16.63 -18.44 -8.70
N ALA A 34 -15.93 -17.88 -9.71
CA ALA A 34 -16.54 -17.11 -10.80
C ALA A 34 -17.50 -17.97 -11.63
N GLN A 35 -18.56 -17.34 -12.15
CA GLN A 35 -19.58 -18.02 -12.96
C GLN A 35 -19.13 -18.12 -14.41
N VAL A 36 -19.24 -19.30 -15.01
CA VAL A 36 -18.87 -19.57 -16.40
C VAL A 36 -20.00 -19.16 -17.36
N LEU A 37 -19.70 -18.34 -18.35
CA LEU A 37 -20.66 -17.99 -19.41
C LEU A 37 -20.72 -19.08 -20.50
N HIS A 38 -21.84 -19.16 -21.19
CA HIS A 38 -22.08 -20.12 -22.24
C HIS A 38 -22.02 -19.43 -23.62
N PRO A 39 -21.31 -20.02 -24.60
CA PRO A 39 -21.22 -19.44 -25.93
C PRO A 39 -22.55 -19.51 -26.69
N GLN A 40 -22.88 -18.42 -27.37
CA GLN A 40 -24.01 -18.27 -28.27
C GLN A 40 -23.56 -18.01 -29.70
N ALA A 41 -24.48 -17.99 -30.64
CA ALA A 41 -24.21 -17.64 -32.04
C ALA A 41 -23.65 -16.18 -32.13
N GLY A 42 -22.74 -15.95 -33.07
CA GLY A 42 -22.21 -14.60 -33.33
C GLY A 42 -21.07 -14.16 -32.40
N GLY A 43 -20.50 -15.03 -31.57
CA GLY A 43 -19.39 -14.67 -30.67
C GLY A 43 -19.83 -14.07 -29.33
N ILE A 44 -21.10 -14.16 -29.03
CA ILE A 44 -21.68 -13.70 -27.75
C ILE A 44 -21.53 -14.81 -26.72
N TRP A 45 -21.14 -14.43 -25.51
CA TRP A 45 -21.15 -15.30 -24.33
C TRP A 45 -22.19 -14.79 -23.34
N GLU A 46 -23.00 -15.68 -22.77
CA GLU A 46 -24.05 -15.27 -21.85
C GLU A 46 -24.21 -16.19 -20.65
N ILE A 47 -24.76 -15.63 -19.58
CA ILE A 47 -25.27 -16.35 -18.40
C ILE A 47 -26.49 -15.64 -17.85
N GLU A 48 -27.48 -16.39 -17.38
CA GLU A 48 -28.60 -15.86 -16.62
C GLU A 48 -28.41 -16.18 -15.13
N LEU A 49 -28.40 -15.14 -14.31
CA LEU A 49 -28.23 -15.25 -12.85
C LEU A 49 -29.50 -14.78 -12.14
N ASN A 50 -29.94 -15.58 -11.17
CA ASN A 50 -31.01 -15.20 -10.26
C ASN A 50 -30.41 -14.71 -8.95
N LEU A 51 -30.44 -13.38 -8.73
CA LEU A 51 -29.96 -12.76 -7.50
C LEU A 51 -31.06 -12.75 -6.45
N ALA A 52 -30.89 -13.53 -5.38
CA ALA A 52 -31.85 -13.65 -4.30
C ALA A 52 -32.06 -12.34 -3.54
N GLN A 53 -31.01 -11.59 -3.31
CA GLN A 53 -31.04 -10.26 -2.68
C GLN A 53 -30.17 -9.29 -3.46
N MET A 54 -30.79 -8.19 -3.89
CA MET A 54 -30.11 -7.10 -4.57
C MET A 54 -29.77 -6.01 -3.54
N PRO A 55 -28.49 -5.66 -3.31
CA PRO A 55 -28.15 -4.53 -2.46
C PRO A 55 -28.73 -3.24 -3.03
N ALA A 56 -29.22 -2.35 -2.18
CA ALA A 56 -29.74 -1.05 -2.63
C ALA A 56 -28.68 -0.19 -3.33
N SER A 57 -27.40 -0.38 -2.96
CA SER A 57 -26.25 0.26 -3.60
C SER A 57 -25.84 -0.36 -4.93
N GLY A 58 -26.42 -1.51 -5.32
CA GLY A 58 -25.95 -2.29 -6.45
C GLY A 58 -24.77 -3.21 -6.09
N PHE A 59 -24.07 -3.68 -7.11
CA PHE A 59 -22.90 -4.56 -6.96
C PHE A 59 -21.87 -4.30 -8.06
N GLN A 60 -20.63 -4.76 -7.82
CA GLN A 60 -19.53 -4.65 -8.79
C GLN A 60 -19.22 -6.01 -9.41
N TYR A 61 -18.78 -6.01 -10.68
CA TYR A 61 -18.37 -7.21 -11.40
C TYR A 61 -17.30 -6.94 -12.46
N LYS A 62 -16.65 -8.01 -12.93
CA LYS A 62 -15.72 -8.02 -14.06
C LYS A 62 -15.81 -9.33 -14.83
N TYR A 63 -15.40 -9.29 -16.10
CA TYR A 63 -15.21 -10.49 -16.90
C TYR A 63 -13.77 -10.98 -16.87
N LEU A 64 -13.61 -12.31 -17.01
CA LEU A 64 -12.32 -12.99 -17.05
C LEU A 64 -12.28 -13.96 -18.22
N VAL A 65 -11.10 -14.15 -18.80
CA VAL A 65 -10.78 -15.26 -19.70
C VAL A 65 -9.97 -16.27 -18.92
N ARG A 66 -10.41 -17.54 -18.90
CA ARG A 66 -9.65 -18.64 -18.35
C ARG A 66 -9.09 -19.48 -19.48
N ASP A 67 -7.77 -19.67 -19.50
CA ASP A 67 -7.05 -20.52 -20.45
C ASP A 67 -7.16 -22.01 -20.08
N PRO A 68 -6.89 -22.93 -21.03
CA PRO A 68 -6.91 -24.37 -20.76
C PRO A 68 -5.92 -24.84 -19.70
N ASN A 69 -4.84 -24.10 -19.46
CA ASN A 69 -3.85 -24.35 -18.41
C ASN A 69 -4.30 -23.84 -17.03
N GLY A 70 -5.49 -23.24 -16.92
CA GLY A 70 -6.04 -22.68 -15.69
C GLY A 70 -5.61 -21.23 -15.40
N SER A 71 -4.74 -20.62 -16.22
CA SER A 71 -4.41 -19.20 -16.06
C SER A 71 -5.61 -18.31 -16.35
N VAL A 72 -5.71 -17.20 -15.62
CA VAL A 72 -6.86 -16.27 -15.69
C VAL A 72 -6.38 -14.88 -16.07
N GLN A 73 -7.00 -14.32 -17.10
CA GLN A 73 -6.81 -12.93 -17.52
C GLN A 73 -8.06 -12.12 -17.17
N TRP A 74 -7.91 -11.09 -16.36
CA TRP A 74 -8.97 -10.12 -16.06
C TRP A 74 -9.11 -9.09 -17.18
N GLU A 75 -10.35 -8.68 -17.47
CA GLU A 75 -10.55 -7.50 -18.32
C GLU A 75 -9.87 -6.27 -17.68
N LYS A 76 -9.43 -5.35 -18.53
CA LYS A 76 -8.71 -4.15 -18.08
C LYS A 76 -9.66 -3.11 -17.46
N GLY A 77 -9.06 -2.16 -16.73
CA GLY A 77 -9.76 -1.01 -16.19
C GLY A 77 -10.43 -1.25 -14.84
N TYR A 78 -11.38 -0.40 -14.53
CA TYR A 78 -12.15 -0.37 -13.27
C TYR A 78 -13.19 -1.50 -13.20
N ASN A 79 -13.75 -1.75 -12.01
CA ASN A 79 -14.86 -2.67 -11.85
C ASN A 79 -16.12 -2.12 -12.54
N ARG A 80 -16.92 -3.00 -13.16
CA ARG A 80 -18.25 -2.63 -13.64
C ARG A 80 -19.18 -2.49 -12.46
N GLU A 81 -20.16 -1.62 -12.58
CA GLU A 81 -21.17 -1.42 -11.55
C GLU A 81 -22.56 -1.69 -12.13
N PHE A 82 -23.32 -2.49 -11.41
CA PHE A 82 -24.73 -2.69 -11.65
C PHE A 82 -25.50 -1.96 -10.54
N PHE A 83 -26.31 -0.99 -10.89
CA PHE A 83 -27.02 -0.15 -9.93
C PHE A 83 -28.38 -0.71 -9.56
N GLY A 84 -28.78 -0.56 -8.29
CA GLY A 84 -29.99 -1.09 -7.72
C GLY A 84 -31.29 -0.30 -8.07
N ASP A 85 -31.22 0.63 -9.02
CA ASP A 85 -32.32 1.49 -9.47
C ASP A 85 -33.26 0.83 -10.49
N VAL A 86 -33.21 -0.50 -10.59
CA VAL A 86 -34.01 -1.32 -11.50
C VAL A 86 -35.13 -2.00 -10.71
N ASP A 87 -36.33 -2.08 -11.31
CA ASP A 87 -37.45 -2.78 -10.73
C ASP A 87 -37.07 -4.25 -10.45
N LYS A 88 -37.37 -4.74 -9.24
CA LYS A 88 -37.01 -6.10 -8.80
C LYS A 88 -37.66 -7.21 -9.66
N ASP A 89 -38.80 -6.90 -10.27
CA ASP A 89 -39.53 -7.83 -11.14
C ASP A 89 -39.16 -7.71 -12.62
N ALA A 90 -38.30 -6.73 -12.98
CA ALA A 90 -37.87 -6.55 -14.35
C ALA A 90 -36.97 -7.70 -14.82
N ARG A 91 -37.16 -8.13 -16.06
CA ARG A 91 -36.16 -8.94 -16.78
C ARG A 91 -35.13 -8.02 -17.37
N VAL A 92 -33.89 -8.17 -16.95
CA VAL A 92 -32.77 -7.32 -17.35
C VAL A 92 -31.83 -8.09 -18.25
N VAL A 93 -31.40 -7.45 -19.34
CA VAL A 93 -30.31 -7.93 -20.19
C VAL A 93 -29.20 -6.90 -20.14
N ALA A 94 -28.08 -7.24 -19.51
CA ALA A 94 -26.88 -6.42 -19.46
C ALA A 94 -25.94 -6.84 -20.61
N ARG A 95 -25.81 -6.01 -21.63
CA ARG A 95 -24.95 -6.25 -22.79
C ARG A 95 -23.68 -5.42 -22.67
N ASP A 96 -22.57 -6.10 -22.52
CA ASP A 96 -21.25 -5.54 -22.31
C ASP A 96 -20.30 -5.86 -23.47
N TRP A 97 -19.23 -5.10 -23.55
CA TRP A 97 -18.09 -5.34 -24.45
C TRP A 97 -16.85 -5.60 -23.63
N TRP A 98 -15.95 -6.46 -24.11
CA TRP A 98 -14.66 -6.64 -23.45
C TRP A 98 -13.87 -5.33 -23.42
N ARG A 99 -13.48 -4.92 -22.24
CA ARG A 99 -12.77 -3.64 -22.07
C ARG A 99 -11.34 -3.70 -22.51
N THR A 100 -11.00 -2.81 -23.41
CA THR A 100 -9.63 -2.60 -23.94
C THR A 100 -9.02 -1.30 -23.43
N VAL A 101 -9.64 -0.65 -22.41
CA VAL A 101 -9.21 0.64 -21.85
C VAL A 101 -7.73 0.64 -21.55
N ASN A 102 -7.04 1.69 -21.98
CA ASN A 102 -5.66 1.94 -21.60
C ASN A 102 -5.56 2.07 -20.07
N GLN A 103 -4.61 1.38 -19.45
CA GLN A 103 -4.43 1.43 -17.99
C GLN A 103 -4.14 2.84 -17.48
N GLU A 104 -3.53 3.69 -18.27
CA GLU A 104 -3.31 5.10 -17.94
C GLU A 104 -4.61 5.86 -17.72
N ASP A 105 -5.61 5.61 -18.55
CA ASP A 105 -6.94 6.21 -18.42
C ASP A 105 -7.75 5.53 -17.30
N ALA A 106 -7.54 4.24 -17.09
CA ALA A 106 -8.22 3.47 -16.05
C ALA A 106 -7.97 4.03 -14.64
N ALA A 107 -6.82 4.63 -14.38
CA ALA A 107 -6.50 5.26 -13.09
C ALA A 107 -7.48 6.40 -12.74
N LEU A 108 -8.05 7.10 -13.73
CA LEU A 108 -9.01 8.20 -13.54
C LEU A 108 -10.39 7.73 -13.04
N TYR A 109 -10.65 6.43 -13.07
CA TYR A 109 -11.91 5.84 -12.59
C TYR A 109 -11.83 5.39 -11.12
N THR A 110 -10.70 5.58 -10.45
CA THR A 110 -10.54 5.27 -9.02
C THR A 110 -11.19 6.36 -8.14
N SER A 111 -11.46 6.02 -6.86
CA SER A 111 -12.12 6.93 -5.92
C SER A 111 -11.39 8.27 -5.75
N ALA A 112 -10.07 8.28 -5.83
CA ALA A 112 -9.27 9.51 -5.79
C ALA A 112 -9.70 10.53 -6.85
N PHE A 113 -10.12 10.06 -8.01
CA PHE A 113 -10.56 10.92 -9.11
C PHE A 113 -12.08 11.10 -9.12
N THR A 114 -12.83 10.03 -9.03
CA THR A 114 -14.30 10.07 -9.19
C THR A 114 -15.02 10.64 -7.99
N GLU A 115 -14.44 10.53 -6.78
CA GLU A 115 -15.04 11.06 -5.56
C GLU A 115 -14.47 12.42 -5.15
N ILE A 116 -13.27 12.79 -5.62
CA ILE A 116 -12.54 13.96 -5.12
C ILE A 116 -12.10 14.90 -6.24
N LEU A 117 -11.18 14.48 -7.10
CA LEU A 117 -10.45 15.38 -7.99
C LEU A 117 -11.27 15.84 -9.20
N LEU A 118 -12.10 14.97 -9.75
CA LEU A 118 -12.90 15.21 -10.96
C LEU A 118 -14.40 15.31 -10.66
N LYS A 119 -14.82 15.07 -9.41
CA LYS A 119 -16.22 15.18 -9.02
C LYS A 119 -16.73 16.60 -9.20
N PRO A 120 -17.75 16.83 -10.03
CA PRO A 120 -18.30 18.17 -10.22
C PRO A 120 -18.89 18.71 -8.91
N ARG A 121 -18.43 19.88 -8.47
CA ARG A 121 -18.91 20.53 -7.23
C ARG A 121 -20.33 21.10 -7.34
N SER A 122 -20.87 21.15 -8.54
CA SER A 122 -22.21 21.62 -8.84
C SER A 122 -22.85 20.75 -9.91
N ILE A 123 -23.12 19.50 -9.61
CA ILE A 123 -24.36 18.91 -10.12
C ILE A 123 -25.38 19.41 -9.10
N ALA A 124 -25.85 20.64 -9.29
CA ALA A 124 -27.04 21.12 -8.61
C ALA A 124 -28.09 20.03 -8.85
N SER A 125 -28.74 19.59 -7.78
CA SER A 125 -29.97 18.82 -7.84
C SER A 125 -31.08 19.74 -8.44
N ASP A 126 -30.85 20.21 -9.64
CA ASP A 126 -31.97 20.74 -10.44
C ASP A 126 -32.82 19.52 -10.70
N LYS A 127 -33.96 19.56 -10.05
CA LYS A 127 -35.06 18.62 -10.13
C LYS A 127 -35.04 17.94 -11.50
N ALA A 128 -34.80 16.66 -11.51
CA ALA A 128 -34.78 15.78 -12.68
C ALA A 128 -35.76 16.32 -13.76
N ALA A 129 -35.20 16.97 -14.75
CA ALA A 129 -35.90 17.18 -16.02
C ALA A 129 -35.97 15.78 -16.63
N GLY A 130 -37.10 15.10 -16.41
CA GLY A 130 -37.35 13.79 -17.00
C GLY A 130 -37.55 12.63 -16.02
N ARG A 131 -38.02 12.83 -14.78
CA ARG A 131 -38.87 11.78 -14.20
C ARG A 131 -40.13 11.69 -15.06
N THR A 132 -40.10 10.85 -16.06
CA THR A 132 -41.35 10.24 -16.55
C THR A 132 -42.02 9.62 -15.33
N LYS A 133 -43.04 10.31 -14.80
CA LYS A 133 -44.00 9.76 -13.84
C LYS A 133 -44.34 8.37 -14.34
N GLY A 134 -44.25 7.36 -13.43
CA GLY A 134 -44.49 5.99 -13.69
C GLY A 134 -45.38 5.72 -14.89
N SER A 135 -44.76 5.42 -16.02
CA SER A 135 -45.48 5.02 -17.20
C SER A 135 -46.06 3.65 -16.88
N LYS A 136 -47.33 3.50 -17.11
CA LYS A 136 -48.00 2.18 -17.27
C LYS A 136 -47.03 1.32 -18.09
N ALA A 137 -46.86 0.05 -17.66
CA ALA A 137 -45.95 -0.90 -18.28
C ALA A 137 -46.02 -0.76 -19.82
N SER A 138 -44.93 -0.23 -20.39
CA SER A 138 -44.82 -0.12 -21.85
C SER A 138 -44.70 -1.50 -22.41
N THR A 139 -45.47 -1.81 -23.46
CA THR A 139 -45.36 -3.09 -24.20
C THR A 139 -44.07 -3.14 -25.04
N GLN A 140 -43.32 -2.07 -25.11
CA GLN A 140 -42.06 -1.97 -25.85
C GLN A 140 -40.87 -2.00 -24.91
N PRO A 141 -39.71 -2.58 -25.34
CA PRO A 141 -38.51 -2.64 -24.54
C PRO A 141 -37.92 -1.26 -24.29
N THR A 142 -37.38 -1.06 -23.10
CA THR A 142 -36.61 0.14 -22.74
C THR A 142 -35.14 -0.16 -22.93
N TYR A 143 -34.42 0.74 -23.59
CA TYR A 143 -32.96 0.71 -23.73
C TYR A 143 -32.34 1.74 -22.81
N ARG A 144 -31.47 1.27 -21.91
CA ARG A 144 -30.63 2.11 -21.07
C ARG A 144 -29.27 2.23 -21.72
N PHE A 145 -28.91 3.38 -22.25
CA PHE A 145 -27.56 3.69 -22.63
C PHE A 145 -26.80 4.18 -21.39
N GLN A 146 -25.64 3.61 -21.17
CA GLN A 146 -24.78 4.04 -20.08
C GLN A 146 -23.31 4.02 -20.47
N ILE A 147 -22.58 5.02 -19.94
CA ILE A 147 -21.14 5.20 -20.19
C ILE A 147 -20.50 5.87 -18.98
N GLN A 148 -19.30 5.48 -18.63
CA GLN A 148 -18.54 6.16 -17.60
C GLN A 148 -17.62 7.20 -18.21
N VAL A 149 -17.76 8.46 -17.77
CA VAL A 149 -16.96 9.60 -18.25
C VAL A 149 -16.55 10.43 -17.03
N PRO A 150 -15.35 10.17 -16.45
CA PRO A 150 -14.91 10.87 -15.23
C PRO A 150 -14.44 12.30 -15.49
N ARG A 151 -14.13 12.65 -16.75
CA ARG A 151 -13.58 13.96 -17.10
C ARG A 151 -14.52 14.74 -18.00
N ILE A 152 -15.30 15.62 -17.41
CA ILE A 152 -16.18 16.55 -18.09
C ILE A 152 -15.91 17.96 -17.57
N GLU A 153 -15.90 18.95 -18.47
CA GLU A 153 -15.74 20.36 -18.12
C GLU A 153 -16.89 20.84 -17.23
N ALA A 154 -16.56 21.67 -16.25
CA ALA A 154 -17.56 22.22 -15.32
C ALA A 154 -18.71 22.93 -16.04
N GLY A 155 -19.94 22.59 -15.67
CA GLY A 155 -21.16 23.17 -16.28
C GLY A 155 -21.61 22.48 -17.58
N CYS A 156 -20.84 21.53 -18.12
CA CYS A 156 -21.23 20.69 -19.25
C CYS A 156 -21.86 19.37 -18.78
N GLN A 157 -22.60 18.73 -19.67
CA GLN A 157 -23.25 17.43 -19.48
C GLN A 157 -22.89 16.50 -20.62
N LEU A 158 -23.07 15.21 -20.46
CA LEU A 158 -22.97 14.27 -21.57
C LEU A 158 -24.31 14.15 -22.29
N CYS A 159 -24.27 14.10 -23.62
CA CYS A 159 -25.45 13.83 -24.44
C CYS A 159 -25.23 12.69 -25.40
N LEU A 160 -26.34 12.11 -25.86
CA LEU A 160 -26.41 11.07 -26.87
C LEU A 160 -27.22 11.60 -28.06
N ILE A 161 -26.68 11.44 -29.27
CA ILE A 161 -27.35 11.82 -30.50
C ILE A 161 -27.27 10.64 -31.47
N GLY A 162 -28.31 10.42 -32.26
CA GLY A 162 -28.28 9.28 -33.16
C GLY A 162 -29.34 9.32 -34.26
N SER A 163 -29.39 8.28 -35.06
CA SER A 163 -30.28 8.16 -36.22
C SER A 163 -31.76 8.00 -35.84
N ASP A 164 -32.04 7.47 -34.65
CA ASP A 164 -33.43 7.32 -34.18
C ASP A 164 -34.04 8.66 -33.75
N PRO A 165 -35.34 8.92 -34.05
CA PRO A 165 -36.02 10.14 -33.58
C PRO A 165 -35.94 10.35 -32.06
N ALA A 166 -35.95 9.27 -31.26
CA ALA A 166 -35.81 9.36 -29.81
C ALA A 166 -34.40 9.79 -29.37
N LEU A 167 -33.41 9.70 -30.24
CA LEU A 167 -32.04 10.20 -30.08
C LEU A 167 -31.79 11.52 -30.82
N GLY A 168 -32.88 12.21 -31.24
CA GLY A 168 -32.80 13.51 -31.88
C GLY A 168 -32.60 13.51 -33.39
N ALA A 169 -32.50 12.36 -34.08
CA ALA A 169 -32.29 12.26 -35.52
C ALA A 169 -31.15 13.18 -36.01
N TRP A 170 -30.03 13.20 -35.30
CA TRP A 170 -28.83 14.04 -35.54
C TRP A 170 -29.04 15.56 -35.37
N ASP A 171 -30.17 16.00 -34.78
CA ASP A 171 -30.39 17.41 -34.42
C ASP A 171 -29.85 17.70 -33.02
N GLU A 172 -28.74 18.44 -32.92
CA GLU A 172 -28.10 18.80 -31.63
C GLU A 172 -29.02 19.42 -30.61
N LYS A 173 -30.05 20.18 -31.08
CA LYS A 173 -31.05 20.82 -30.21
C LYS A 173 -31.99 19.80 -29.55
N LYS A 174 -32.04 18.60 -30.09
CA LYS A 174 -32.86 17.49 -29.61
C LYS A 174 -32.01 16.39 -29.01
N ALA A 175 -30.73 16.65 -28.73
CA ALA A 175 -29.83 15.70 -28.10
C ALA A 175 -30.45 15.14 -26.80
N LEU A 176 -30.35 13.83 -26.61
CA LEU A 176 -30.74 13.18 -25.38
C LEU A 176 -29.64 13.42 -24.33
N VAL A 177 -29.91 14.32 -23.37
CA VAL A 177 -28.98 14.61 -22.27
C VAL A 177 -29.02 13.45 -21.26
N LEU A 178 -27.85 12.93 -20.89
CA LEU A 178 -27.74 11.84 -19.95
C LEU A 178 -27.79 12.34 -18.49
N ASP A 179 -28.38 11.53 -17.62
CA ASP A 179 -28.37 11.73 -16.18
C ASP A 179 -26.98 11.39 -15.61
N GLY A 180 -26.32 12.36 -15.01
CA GLY A 180 -25.04 12.25 -14.34
C GLY A 180 -25.13 12.16 -12.81
N SER A 181 -26.31 11.93 -12.23
CA SER A 181 -26.50 11.85 -10.77
C SER A 181 -25.68 10.74 -10.11
N LEU A 182 -25.27 9.73 -10.88
CA LEU A 182 -24.37 8.64 -10.47
C LEU A 182 -22.95 8.83 -11.02
N PHE A 183 -22.49 10.08 -11.16
CA PHE A 183 -21.13 10.35 -11.63
C PHE A 183 -20.09 9.39 -11.03
N PRO A 184 -19.14 8.84 -11.82
CA PRO A 184 -18.83 9.13 -13.24
C PRO A 184 -19.72 8.41 -14.27
N LEU A 185 -20.74 7.66 -13.84
CA LEU A 185 -21.70 7.02 -14.73
C LEU A 185 -22.71 8.04 -15.24
N TRP A 186 -22.88 8.05 -16.55
CA TRP A 186 -23.91 8.81 -17.27
C TRP A 186 -24.85 7.83 -17.92
N LYS A 187 -26.17 8.01 -17.78
CA LYS A 187 -27.18 7.11 -18.31
C LYS A 187 -28.41 7.82 -18.83
N ALA A 188 -29.10 7.19 -19.75
CA ALA A 188 -30.43 7.61 -20.21
C ALA A 188 -31.26 6.39 -20.61
N ASP A 189 -32.52 6.38 -20.21
CA ASP A 189 -33.51 5.37 -20.57
C ASP A 189 -34.34 5.89 -21.73
N VAL A 190 -34.48 5.11 -22.79
CA VAL A 190 -35.17 5.48 -24.01
C VAL A 190 -35.89 4.28 -24.63
N VAL A 191 -37.05 4.53 -25.23
CA VAL A 191 -37.74 3.59 -26.10
C VAL A 191 -37.41 3.98 -27.55
N LEU A 192 -36.76 3.07 -28.26
CA LEU A 192 -36.31 3.29 -29.65
C LEU A 192 -37.43 2.95 -30.62
N ASN A 193 -37.52 3.72 -31.71
CA ASN A 193 -38.51 3.57 -32.76
C ASN A 193 -37.99 2.78 -33.98
N SER A 194 -36.67 2.60 -34.09
CA SER A 194 -36.01 1.85 -35.14
C SER A 194 -36.25 0.35 -35.00
N ALA A 195 -36.29 -0.38 -36.09
CA ALA A 195 -36.60 -1.80 -36.08
C ALA A 195 -35.37 -2.71 -35.97
N GLU A 196 -34.22 -2.33 -36.52
CA GLU A 196 -33.07 -3.23 -36.65
C GLU A 196 -31.75 -2.63 -36.14
N VAL A 197 -31.45 -1.36 -36.47
CA VAL A 197 -30.16 -0.76 -36.18
C VAL A 197 -30.29 0.70 -35.84
N VAL A 198 -29.52 1.15 -34.84
CA VAL A 198 -29.39 2.56 -34.45
C VAL A 198 -27.92 2.96 -34.51
N ARG A 199 -27.62 4.04 -35.24
CA ARG A 199 -26.31 4.69 -35.21
C ARG A 199 -26.37 5.85 -34.23
N TYR A 200 -25.34 6.04 -33.42
CA TYR A 200 -25.31 7.08 -32.40
C TYR A 200 -23.89 7.52 -32.06
N LYS A 201 -23.78 8.66 -31.37
CA LYS A 201 -22.53 9.22 -30.93
C LYS A 201 -22.73 10.00 -29.64
N TYR A 202 -21.72 9.99 -28.77
CA TYR A 202 -21.71 10.83 -27.56
C TYR A 202 -21.08 12.19 -27.84
N GLY A 203 -21.52 13.19 -27.07
CA GLY A 203 -20.95 14.52 -27.10
C GLY A 203 -20.99 15.21 -25.74
N ILE A 204 -20.03 16.10 -25.49
CA ILE A 204 -20.04 17.02 -24.36
C ILE A 204 -20.94 18.17 -24.72
N TYR A 205 -22.03 18.32 -24.00
CA TYR A 205 -23.13 19.26 -24.26
C TYR A 205 -23.08 20.46 -23.32
N ASP A 206 -23.15 21.66 -23.89
CA ASP A 206 -23.29 22.90 -23.15
C ASP A 206 -24.81 23.22 -22.99
N PRO A 207 -25.39 23.03 -21.79
CA PRO A 207 -26.83 23.25 -21.59
C PRO A 207 -27.26 24.73 -21.71
N GLN A 208 -26.33 25.68 -21.52
CA GLN A 208 -26.63 27.11 -21.64
C GLN A 208 -26.75 27.50 -23.10
N LYS A 209 -25.85 26.99 -23.95
CA LYS A 209 -25.84 27.25 -25.38
C LYS A 209 -26.71 26.30 -26.19
N ARG A 210 -27.16 25.19 -25.58
CA ARG A 210 -27.95 24.12 -26.21
C ARG A 210 -27.26 23.54 -27.45
N GLN A 211 -25.95 23.31 -27.37
CA GLN A 211 -25.16 22.77 -28.46
C GLN A 211 -24.07 21.78 -27.95
N VAL A 212 -23.67 20.90 -28.82
CA VAL A 212 -22.53 20.00 -28.54
C VAL A 212 -21.25 20.80 -28.68
N LYS A 213 -20.44 20.82 -27.62
CA LYS A 213 -19.14 21.51 -27.57
C LYS A 213 -18.03 20.66 -28.13
N VAL A 214 -18.03 19.37 -27.82
CA VAL A 214 -17.03 18.39 -28.22
C VAL A 214 -17.73 17.09 -28.60
N TRP A 215 -17.50 16.60 -29.80
CA TRP A 215 -17.91 15.28 -30.25
C TRP A 215 -16.85 14.24 -29.87
N GLU A 216 -17.28 13.02 -29.51
CA GLU A 216 -16.32 11.91 -29.43
C GLU A 216 -15.68 11.65 -30.80
N SER A 217 -14.43 11.19 -30.81
CA SER A 217 -13.67 10.87 -32.00
C SER A 217 -14.07 9.51 -32.62
N GLY A 218 -13.66 9.26 -33.85
CA GLY A 218 -13.91 8.01 -34.59
C GLY A 218 -15.30 7.93 -35.20
N GLU A 219 -15.64 6.72 -35.69
CA GLU A 219 -16.90 6.42 -36.37
C GLU A 219 -18.08 6.42 -35.39
N ASP A 220 -19.33 6.53 -35.98
CA ASP A 220 -20.54 6.38 -35.20
C ASP A 220 -20.61 4.99 -34.56
N ARG A 221 -21.14 4.95 -33.33
CA ARG A 221 -21.43 3.68 -32.67
C ARG A 221 -22.66 3.04 -33.30
N ILE A 222 -22.73 1.72 -33.25
CA ILE A 222 -23.83 0.93 -33.84
C ILE A 222 -24.43 0.04 -32.77
N LEU A 223 -25.73 0.19 -32.53
CA LEU A 223 -26.52 -0.72 -31.71
C LEU A 223 -27.45 -1.53 -32.61
N TRP A 224 -27.27 -2.85 -32.59
CA TRP A 224 -28.19 -3.79 -33.24
C TRP A 224 -29.33 -4.10 -32.27
N LEU A 225 -30.56 -3.84 -32.70
CA LEU A 225 -31.74 -4.08 -31.90
C LEU A 225 -32.20 -5.54 -32.08
N ASN A 226 -32.40 -6.21 -30.96
CA ASN A 226 -33.01 -7.53 -31.01
C ASN A 226 -34.54 -7.40 -31.12
N ALA A 227 -35.18 -8.25 -31.91
CA ALA A 227 -36.63 -8.32 -31.95
C ALA A 227 -37.14 -8.71 -30.55
N ALA A 228 -37.62 -7.73 -29.81
CA ALA A 228 -38.05 -7.93 -28.43
C ALA A 228 -39.48 -8.51 -28.42
N THR A 229 -39.62 -9.62 -27.77
CA THR A 229 -40.92 -10.31 -27.61
C THR A 229 -41.61 -10.06 -26.27
N GLU A 230 -40.94 -9.39 -25.32
CA GLU A 230 -41.48 -9.08 -23.98
C GLU A 230 -40.88 -7.78 -23.42
N SER A 231 -41.59 -7.17 -22.43
CA SER A 231 -41.17 -6.00 -21.68
C SER A 231 -39.88 -6.28 -20.92
N GLN A 232 -38.72 -5.85 -21.46
CA GLN A 232 -37.39 -6.05 -20.91
C GLN A 232 -36.65 -4.71 -20.83
N LEU A 233 -35.75 -4.59 -19.87
CA LEU A 233 -34.76 -3.53 -19.81
C LEU A 233 -33.45 -4.04 -20.42
N TYR A 234 -33.01 -3.43 -21.51
CA TYR A 234 -31.71 -3.67 -22.12
C TYR A 234 -30.73 -2.61 -21.66
N ILE A 235 -29.75 -3.00 -20.85
CA ILE A 235 -28.66 -2.12 -20.42
C ILE A 235 -27.52 -2.28 -21.40
N HIS A 236 -27.23 -1.20 -22.14
CA HIS A 236 -26.13 -1.13 -23.10
C HIS A 236 -25.01 -0.25 -22.51
N THR A 237 -23.90 -0.90 -22.14
CA THR A 237 -22.74 -0.22 -21.53
C THR A 237 -21.65 0.01 -22.58
N ASP A 238 -21.42 1.26 -22.92
CA ASP A 238 -20.31 1.65 -23.80
C ASP A 238 -18.97 1.73 -23.03
N GLU A 239 -17.86 1.46 -23.72
CA GLU A 239 -16.54 1.33 -23.10
C GLU A 239 -16.06 2.65 -22.47
N ASN A 240 -15.90 3.69 -23.27
CA ASN A 240 -15.39 4.98 -22.87
C ASN A 240 -15.77 6.07 -23.87
N PHE A 241 -15.74 7.31 -23.43
CA PHE A 241 -15.83 8.48 -24.29
C PHE A 241 -14.52 8.66 -25.06
N ARG A 242 -14.57 8.58 -26.38
CA ARG A 242 -13.41 8.60 -27.27
C ARG A 242 -12.95 10.05 -27.47
N THR A 243 -11.99 10.51 -26.68
CA THR A 243 -11.43 11.86 -26.81
C THR A 243 -9.91 11.84 -26.67
N HIS A 244 -9.25 12.79 -27.31
CA HIS A 244 -7.84 13.07 -27.08
C HIS A 244 -7.73 14.15 -26.00
N SER A 245 -7.56 13.74 -24.75
CA SER A 245 -7.31 14.66 -23.66
C SER A 245 -5.87 14.59 -23.19
N GLU A 246 -5.32 15.70 -22.73
CA GLU A 246 -4.00 15.72 -22.10
C GLU A 246 -4.02 14.84 -20.85
N LYS A 247 -2.90 14.13 -20.59
CA LYS A 247 -2.74 13.30 -19.41
C LYS A 247 -2.83 14.15 -18.15
N TRP A 248 -3.69 13.75 -17.22
CA TRP A 248 -3.83 14.42 -15.94
C TRP A 248 -2.57 14.24 -15.09
N ARG A 249 -2.08 15.30 -14.46
CA ARG A 249 -0.92 15.28 -13.57
C ARG A 249 -1.17 16.13 -12.33
N GLY A 250 -0.75 15.64 -11.15
CA GLY A 250 -0.92 16.32 -9.87
C GLY A 250 0.35 16.41 -9.04
N THR A 251 0.29 17.27 -8.01
CA THR A 251 1.34 17.41 -6.99
C THR A 251 0.80 17.02 -5.63
N GLY A 252 1.69 16.55 -4.76
CA GLY A 252 1.37 16.20 -3.37
C GLY A 252 2.53 16.46 -2.42
N VAL A 253 2.20 16.44 -1.13
CA VAL A 253 3.16 16.52 -0.02
C VAL A 253 3.18 15.21 0.76
N ALA A 254 4.35 14.79 1.21
CA ALA A 254 4.53 13.63 2.10
C ALA A 254 5.01 14.11 3.47
N ILE A 255 4.32 13.67 4.52
CA ILE A 255 4.70 13.91 5.92
C ILE A 255 4.02 12.88 6.84
N PRO A 256 4.74 12.29 7.82
CA PRO A 256 4.10 11.46 8.84
C PRO A 256 3.14 12.27 9.70
N VAL A 257 2.01 11.69 10.09
CA VAL A 257 1.06 12.39 10.99
C VAL A 257 1.75 12.80 12.29
N PHE A 258 2.52 11.90 12.92
CA PHE A 258 3.21 12.20 14.18
C PHE A 258 4.18 13.38 14.09
N SER A 259 4.67 13.72 12.90
CA SER A 259 5.61 14.82 12.67
C SER A 259 4.93 16.19 12.59
N LEU A 260 3.61 16.25 12.42
CA LEU A 260 2.88 17.52 12.36
C LEU A 260 3.00 18.29 13.67
N ARG A 261 2.96 19.60 13.58
CA ARG A 261 2.99 20.52 14.72
C ARG A 261 1.92 21.59 14.55
N SER A 262 1.05 21.73 15.55
CA SER A 262 0.14 22.86 15.67
C SER A 262 0.36 23.50 17.04
N LYS A 263 -0.17 24.71 17.23
CA LYS A 263 -0.06 25.41 18.53
C LYS A 263 -0.77 24.67 19.67
N GLN A 264 -1.75 23.83 19.31
CA GLN A 264 -2.57 23.09 20.28
C GLN A 264 -2.21 21.60 20.38
N SER A 265 -1.25 21.09 19.60
CA SER A 265 -0.89 19.67 19.65
C SER A 265 -0.21 19.27 20.97
N THR A 266 -0.29 17.98 21.30
CA THR A 266 0.24 17.40 22.54
C THR A 266 1.69 16.90 22.36
N GLY A 267 2.53 17.70 21.75
CA GLY A 267 3.93 17.32 21.46
C GLY A 267 4.09 16.33 20.29
N VAL A 268 3.02 16.01 19.59
CA VAL A 268 2.92 15.10 18.46
C VAL A 268 1.83 15.58 17.52
N GLY A 269 1.93 15.29 16.22
CA GLY A 269 0.83 15.52 15.28
C GLY A 269 -0.34 14.58 15.52
N GLU A 270 -1.56 15.09 15.38
CA GLU A 270 -2.81 14.41 15.66
C GLU A 270 -3.70 14.38 14.41
N PHE A 271 -4.70 13.49 14.35
CA PHE A 271 -5.53 13.38 13.14
C PHE A 271 -6.23 14.68 12.75
N LEU A 272 -6.65 15.49 13.71
CA LEU A 272 -7.32 16.76 13.40
C LEU A 272 -6.37 17.82 12.86
N ASP A 273 -5.06 17.73 13.10
CA ASP A 273 -4.05 18.62 12.50
C ASP A 273 -4.01 18.47 10.97
N LEU A 274 -4.41 17.32 10.43
CA LEU A 274 -4.53 17.10 8.99
C LEU A 274 -5.45 18.13 8.31
N LYS A 275 -6.44 18.67 9.01
CA LYS A 275 -7.34 19.70 8.43
C LYS A 275 -6.58 20.98 8.07
N MET A 276 -5.66 21.44 8.92
CA MET A 276 -4.79 22.59 8.60
C MET A 276 -3.81 22.26 7.47
N LEU A 277 -3.29 21.02 7.43
CA LEU A 277 -2.44 20.59 6.32
C LEU A 277 -3.21 20.54 4.99
N VAL A 278 -4.49 20.17 5.01
CA VAL A 278 -5.39 20.27 3.85
C VAL A 278 -5.54 21.73 3.39
N ASP A 279 -5.74 22.67 4.31
CA ASP A 279 -5.82 24.10 3.96
C ASP A 279 -4.53 24.61 3.34
N TRP A 280 -3.37 24.22 3.88
CA TRP A 280 -2.08 24.55 3.29
C TRP A 280 -1.90 23.94 1.90
N SER A 281 -2.29 22.66 1.73
CA SER A 281 -2.22 21.97 0.44
C SER A 281 -3.06 22.66 -0.63
N ARG A 282 -4.27 23.13 -0.27
CA ARG A 282 -5.10 23.92 -1.18
C ARG A 282 -4.43 25.25 -1.58
N LYS A 283 -3.82 25.93 -0.61
CA LYS A 283 -3.15 27.22 -0.81
C LYS A 283 -1.94 27.09 -1.75
N THR A 284 -1.23 25.99 -1.67
CA THR A 284 -0.05 25.69 -2.50
C THR A 284 -0.37 24.95 -3.80
N GLY A 285 -1.65 24.65 -4.08
CA GLY A 285 -2.06 23.90 -5.27
C GLY A 285 -1.82 22.39 -5.21
N MET A 286 -1.40 21.86 -4.06
CA MET A 286 -1.23 20.43 -3.88
C MET A 286 -2.58 19.72 -3.77
N LYS A 287 -2.68 18.56 -4.41
CA LYS A 287 -3.90 17.76 -4.54
C LYS A 287 -3.88 16.47 -3.72
N LEU A 288 -2.73 16.14 -3.10
CA LEU A 288 -2.57 14.91 -2.36
C LEU A 288 -1.70 15.13 -1.12
N ILE A 289 -2.10 14.50 -0.01
CA ILE A 289 -1.30 14.36 1.21
C ILE A 289 -1.00 12.89 1.39
N GLN A 290 0.30 12.53 1.39
CA GLN A 290 0.78 11.19 1.71
C GLN A 290 1.22 11.14 3.16
N ILE A 291 0.68 10.17 3.92
CA ILE A 291 1.07 9.89 5.30
C ILE A 291 1.71 8.51 5.41
N LEU A 292 2.41 8.27 6.51
CA LEU A 292 2.92 6.94 6.88
C LEU A 292 1.83 6.11 7.58
N PRO A 293 2.09 4.81 7.87
CA PRO A 293 1.12 3.95 8.52
C PRO A 293 0.59 4.54 9.83
N VAL A 294 -0.70 4.40 10.06
CA VAL A 294 -1.41 4.95 11.22
C VAL A 294 -1.97 3.89 12.15
N ASN A 295 -1.67 2.62 11.87
CA ASN A 295 -2.10 1.50 12.68
C ASN A 295 -1.40 1.46 14.05
N ASP A 296 -2.02 0.81 15.01
CA ASP A 296 -1.48 0.70 16.37
C ASP A 296 -0.22 -0.17 16.42
N THR A 297 0.85 0.37 17.02
CA THR A 297 2.15 -0.28 17.21
C THR A 297 2.51 -0.45 18.69
N VAL A 298 1.60 -0.15 19.60
CA VAL A 298 1.85 -0.19 21.04
C VAL A 298 2.02 -1.64 21.53
N ALA A 299 3.27 -2.12 21.53
CA ALA A 299 3.64 -3.45 21.97
C ALA A 299 4.30 -3.45 23.34
N THR A 300 5.17 -2.47 23.62
CA THR A 300 6.06 -2.43 24.80
C THR A 300 5.86 -1.21 25.69
N HIS A 301 5.10 -0.22 25.24
CA HIS A 301 4.97 1.11 25.85
C HIS A 301 6.28 1.91 25.94
N THR A 302 7.26 1.57 25.10
CA THR A 302 8.57 2.23 25.05
C THR A 302 8.82 2.87 23.68
N TRP A 303 9.96 3.54 23.55
CA TRP A 303 10.42 4.13 22.27
C TRP A 303 10.44 3.16 21.10
N VAL A 304 10.53 1.85 21.32
CA VAL A 304 10.48 0.81 20.28
C VAL A 304 9.17 0.90 19.48
N ASP A 305 8.08 1.25 20.15
CA ASP A 305 6.75 1.35 19.54
C ASP A 305 6.59 2.59 18.61
N SER A 306 7.59 3.47 18.56
CA SER A 306 7.57 4.62 17.64
C SER A 306 7.71 4.23 16.15
N TYR A 307 8.06 2.99 15.85
CA TYR A 307 8.21 2.46 14.49
C TYR A 307 6.84 2.15 13.86
N PRO A 308 6.40 2.91 12.83
CA PRO A 308 5.02 2.83 12.35
C PRO A 308 4.69 1.58 11.53
N TYR A 309 5.71 0.83 11.09
CA TYR A 309 5.51 -0.38 10.27
C TYR A 309 5.34 -1.67 11.09
N ALA A 310 5.53 -1.62 12.42
CA ALA A 310 5.39 -2.77 13.31
C ALA A 310 3.99 -2.85 13.95
N ALA A 311 2.93 -2.86 13.13
CA ALA A 311 1.55 -2.85 13.62
C ALA A 311 1.21 -4.10 14.44
N ILE A 312 0.69 -3.89 15.67
CA ILE A 312 0.09 -4.96 16.48
C ILE A 312 -1.32 -5.33 16.00
N SER A 313 -1.95 -4.49 15.18
CA SER A 313 -3.20 -4.77 14.48
C SER A 313 -3.25 -3.99 13.18
N VAL A 314 -3.62 -4.65 12.08
CA VAL A 314 -3.79 -4.00 10.78
C VAL A 314 -5.12 -3.23 10.65
N PHE A 315 -5.98 -3.31 11.66
CA PHE A 315 -7.29 -2.65 11.69
C PHE A 315 -7.35 -1.50 12.68
N ALA A 316 -6.72 -1.64 13.86
CA ALA A 316 -6.76 -0.64 14.91
C ALA A 316 -5.84 0.54 14.59
N LEU A 317 -6.26 1.74 15.00
CA LEU A 317 -5.53 2.98 14.85
C LEU A 317 -4.69 3.27 16.11
N HIS A 318 -3.53 3.91 15.91
CA HIS A 318 -2.60 4.20 17.00
C HIS A 318 -3.11 5.32 17.94
N PRO A 319 -3.19 5.09 19.25
CA PRO A 319 -3.72 6.05 20.23
C PRO A 319 -2.97 7.40 20.26
N ILE A 320 -1.72 7.45 19.83
CA ILE A 320 -0.91 8.66 19.79
C ILE A 320 -1.54 9.78 18.95
N TYR A 321 -2.34 9.43 17.93
CA TYR A 321 -2.96 10.38 17.00
C TYR A 321 -4.25 11.02 17.49
N LEU A 322 -4.77 10.62 18.68
CA LEU A 322 -5.97 11.23 19.24
C LEU A 322 -5.75 12.68 19.66
N ASN A 323 -6.60 13.56 19.21
CA ASN A 323 -6.78 14.89 19.77
C ASN A 323 -7.64 14.75 21.03
N LEU A 324 -7.07 15.08 22.18
CA LEU A 324 -7.71 14.86 23.49
C LEU A 324 -8.82 15.87 23.77
N GLU A 325 -8.66 17.11 23.35
CA GLU A 325 -9.66 18.17 23.55
C GLU A 325 -10.97 17.86 22.81
N ALA A 326 -10.86 17.23 21.64
CA ALA A 326 -12.03 16.78 20.87
C ALA A 326 -12.78 15.60 21.49
N MET A 327 -12.17 14.91 22.47
CA MET A 327 -12.86 13.85 23.24
C MET A 327 -13.68 14.40 24.38
N GLY A 328 -13.31 15.56 24.94
CA GLY A 328 -13.96 16.19 26.07
C GLY A 328 -12.98 16.82 27.04
N THR A 329 -13.49 17.38 28.13
CA THR A 329 -12.69 18.01 29.19
C THR A 329 -12.91 17.31 30.52
N LEU A 330 -11.85 17.26 31.36
CA LEU A 330 -11.95 16.69 32.68
C LEU A 330 -12.76 17.58 33.59
N LYS A 331 -13.69 17.01 34.35
CA LYS A 331 -14.49 17.73 35.37
C LYS A 331 -13.62 18.29 36.49
N SER A 332 -12.54 17.61 36.82
CA SER A 332 -11.53 18.06 37.80
C SER A 332 -10.71 19.20 37.19
N LYS A 333 -10.92 20.42 37.65
CA LYS A 333 -10.14 21.62 37.23
C LYS A 333 -8.65 21.46 37.50
N LYS A 334 -8.27 20.75 38.57
CA LYS A 334 -6.86 20.50 38.91
C LYS A 334 -6.21 19.57 37.87
N ASP A 335 -6.88 18.49 37.49
CA ASP A 335 -6.34 17.53 36.54
C ASP A 335 -6.34 18.12 35.11
N GLN A 336 -7.37 18.87 34.73
CA GLN A 336 -7.40 19.62 33.49
C GLN A 336 -6.25 20.62 33.38
N LYS A 337 -5.99 21.40 34.44
CA LYS A 337 -4.85 22.32 34.45
C LYS A 337 -3.52 21.57 34.34
N HIS A 338 -3.35 20.49 35.08
CA HIS A 338 -2.14 19.67 35.01
C HIS A 338 -1.90 19.13 33.60
N TYR A 339 -2.98 18.69 32.92
CA TYR A 339 -2.91 18.27 31.51
C TYR A 339 -2.43 19.41 30.60
N CYS A 340 -3.04 20.59 30.66
CA CYS A 340 -2.65 21.74 29.85
C CYS A 340 -1.19 22.15 30.07
N ASP A 341 -0.72 22.15 31.34
CA ASP A 341 0.68 22.48 31.65
C ASP A 341 1.65 21.46 31.02
N GLN A 342 1.34 20.16 31.03
CA GLN A 342 2.15 19.12 30.39
C GLN A 342 2.08 19.17 28.87
N GLN A 343 0.90 19.39 28.30
CA GLN A 343 0.70 19.58 26.86
C GLN A 343 1.61 20.69 26.34
N MET A 344 1.57 21.87 26.98
CA MET A 344 2.45 23.00 26.61
C MET A 344 3.94 22.62 26.66
N ALA A 345 4.36 21.94 27.72
CA ALA A 345 5.75 21.52 27.88
C ALA A 345 6.21 20.53 26.79
N LEU A 346 5.36 19.56 26.44
CA LEU A 346 5.64 18.61 25.37
C LEU A 346 5.63 19.30 23.99
N ASN A 347 4.72 20.26 23.78
CA ASN A 347 4.61 20.96 22.51
C ASN A 347 5.80 21.89 22.22
N GLN A 348 6.57 22.30 23.24
CA GLN A 348 7.79 23.08 23.06
C GLN A 348 8.99 22.26 22.58
N LYS A 349 8.96 20.90 22.69
CA LYS A 349 10.07 20.06 22.25
C LYS A 349 10.21 20.05 20.72
N ASP A 350 11.46 20.00 20.24
CA ASP A 350 11.77 19.95 18.80
C ASP A 350 11.67 18.55 18.19
N PHE A 351 11.35 17.55 19.00
CA PHE A 351 11.14 16.16 18.60
C PHE A 351 9.91 15.59 19.29
N VAL A 352 9.38 14.49 18.75
CA VAL A 352 8.31 13.72 19.39
C VAL A 352 8.89 12.90 20.52
N ASP A 353 8.54 13.22 21.76
CA ASP A 353 8.86 12.41 22.93
C ASP A 353 7.78 11.34 23.13
N TYR A 354 7.98 10.20 22.43
CA TYR A 354 6.97 9.15 22.33
C TYR A 354 6.44 8.68 23.68
N GLU A 355 7.34 8.33 24.61
CA GLU A 355 6.93 7.78 25.92
C GLU A 355 6.20 8.82 26.78
N ALA A 356 6.70 10.06 26.80
CA ALA A 356 6.07 11.12 27.58
C ALA A 356 4.69 11.49 27.02
N VAL A 357 4.54 11.54 25.69
CA VAL A 357 3.26 11.78 25.02
C VAL A 357 2.28 10.65 25.31
N MET A 358 2.69 9.39 25.12
CA MET A 358 1.83 8.24 25.37
C MET A 358 1.42 8.14 26.85
N LYS A 359 2.32 8.40 27.77
CA LYS A 359 2.02 8.43 29.21
C LYS A 359 0.97 9.49 29.55
N LEU A 360 1.09 10.70 28.99
CA LEU A 360 0.11 11.77 29.19
C LEU A 360 -1.25 11.38 28.61
N LYS A 361 -1.28 10.92 27.35
CA LYS A 361 -2.51 10.55 26.65
C LYS A 361 -3.22 9.38 27.33
N SER A 362 -2.50 8.32 27.68
CA SER A 362 -3.07 7.16 28.38
C SER A 362 -3.73 7.51 29.71
N ARG A 363 -3.11 8.41 30.48
CA ARG A 363 -3.72 8.92 31.73
C ARG A 363 -5.00 9.70 31.45
N TYR A 364 -5.01 10.54 30.42
CA TYR A 364 -6.17 11.36 30.06
C TYR A 364 -7.33 10.50 29.52
N PHE A 365 -7.04 9.52 28.67
CA PHE A 365 -8.05 8.57 28.17
C PHE A 365 -8.77 7.87 29.33
N LYS A 366 -7.98 7.36 30.28
CA LYS A 366 -8.55 6.67 31.44
C LYS A 366 -9.44 7.59 32.25
N GLN A 367 -8.99 8.80 32.54
CA GLN A 367 -9.76 9.76 33.34
C GLN A 367 -11.07 10.17 32.64
N LEU A 368 -11.05 10.40 31.31
CA LEU A 368 -12.25 10.70 30.54
C LEU A 368 -13.20 9.50 30.46
N TYR A 369 -12.66 8.32 30.21
CA TYR A 369 -13.45 7.09 30.19
C TYR A 369 -14.15 6.84 31.52
N ASP A 370 -13.42 6.89 32.63
CA ASP A 370 -13.97 6.70 33.97
C ASP A 370 -15.06 7.75 34.27
N GLN A 371 -14.90 8.99 33.77
CA GLN A 371 -15.85 10.09 33.97
C GLN A 371 -17.16 9.90 33.18
N ASP A 372 -17.10 9.41 31.94
CA ASP A 372 -18.20 9.44 30.96
C ASP A 372 -18.65 8.04 30.51
N ARG A 373 -18.11 6.98 31.14
CA ARG A 373 -18.28 5.58 30.77
C ARG A 373 -19.71 5.16 30.52
N ASP A 374 -20.62 5.43 31.46
CA ASP A 374 -21.99 4.93 31.37
C ASP A 374 -22.77 5.63 30.24
N ALA A 375 -22.50 6.91 30.00
CA ALA A 375 -23.04 7.66 28.87
C ALA A 375 -22.48 7.10 27.55
N PHE A 376 -21.16 6.85 27.49
CA PHE A 376 -20.52 6.28 26.32
C PHE A 376 -21.04 4.90 25.95
N LEU A 377 -21.13 3.97 26.90
CA LEU A 377 -21.59 2.61 26.66
C LEU A 377 -23.08 2.55 26.24
N SER A 378 -23.86 3.60 26.58
CA SER A 378 -25.24 3.74 26.14
C SER A 378 -25.43 4.50 24.81
N ASP A 379 -24.36 5.11 24.29
CA ASP A 379 -24.41 5.89 23.03
C ASP A 379 -24.76 5.01 21.81
N ALA A 380 -25.75 5.45 21.04
CA ALA A 380 -26.21 4.70 19.87
C ALA A 380 -25.15 4.64 18.75
N ALA A 381 -24.37 5.74 18.57
CA ALA A 381 -23.30 5.77 17.57
C ALA A 381 -22.15 4.82 17.94
N PHE A 382 -21.81 4.74 19.24
CA PHE A 382 -20.83 3.76 19.71
C PHE A 382 -21.32 2.32 19.50
N ARG A 383 -22.58 2.03 19.84
CA ARG A 383 -23.14 0.68 19.66
C ARG A 383 -23.12 0.24 18.19
N GLN A 384 -23.45 1.14 17.29
CA GLN A 384 -23.36 0.89 15.85
C GLN A 384 -21.91 0.66 15.41
N PHE A 385 -20.98 1.49 15.88
CA PHE A 385 -19.54 1.31 15.61
C PHE A 385 -19.02 -0.04 16.11
N LEU A 386 -19.41 -0.44 17.32
CA LEU A 386 -19.02 -1.73 17.88
C LEU A 386 -19.56 -2.89 17.04
N GLU A 387 -20.81 -2.82 16.61
CA GLU A 387 -21.43 -3.87 15.78
C GLU A 387 -20.75 -3.96 14.41
N ASP A 388 -20.55 -2.84 13.75
CA ASP A 388 -19.91 -2.77 12.41
C ASP A 388 -18.46 -3.25 12.42
N ASN A 389 -17.77 -3.14 13.55
CA ASN A 389 -16.34 -3.45 13.69
C ASN A 389 -16.06 -4.65 14.61
N ARG A 390 -17.09 -5.37 15.03
CA ARG A 390 -17.02 -6.42 16.03
C ARG A 390 -15.94 -7.47 15.78
N SER A 391 -15.76 -7.84 14.52
CA SER A 391 -14.84 -8.92 14.10
C SER A 391 -13.37 -8.65 14.42
N TRP A 392 -12.94 -7.40 14.43
CA TRP A 392 -11.57 -7.02 14.74
C TRP A 392 -11.44 -6.25 16.05
N LEU A 393 -12.44 -5.44 16.44
CA LEU A 393 -12.38 -4.54 17.58
C LEU A 393 -12.41 -5.29 18.92
N ILE A 394 -13.24 -6.33 19.02
CA ILE A 394 -13.31 -7.16 20.24
C ILE A 394 -11.97 -7.90 20.46
N PRO A 395 -11.43 -8.64 19.49
CA PRO A 395 -10.13 -9.29 19.65
C PRO A 395 -8.99 -8.30 19.98
N TYR A 396 -8.96 -7.15 19.30
CA TYR A 396 -7.96 -6.12 19.58
C TYR A 396 -8.03 -5.60 21.03
N ALA A 397 -9.23 -5.31 21.52
CA ALA A 397 -9.41 -4.80 22.87
C ALA A 397 -9.02 -5.84 23.94
N VAL A 398 -9.39 -7.09 23.72
CA VAL A 398 -9.00 -8.20 24.61
C VAL A 398 -7.48 -8.44 24.58
N PHE A 399 -6.87 -8.41 23.40
CA PHE A 399 -5.42 -8.50 23.26
C PHE A 399 -4.71 -7.37 24.02
N SER A 400 -5.16 -6.13 23.84
CA SER A 400 -4.58 -4.96 24.50
C SER A 400 -4.70 -5.04 26.02
N TYR A 401 -5.86 -5.48 26.54
CA TYR A 401 -6.05 -5.78 27.95
C TYR A 401 -5.08 -6.86 28.45
N LEU A 402 -4.94 -7.98 27.72
CA LEU A 402 -4.04 -9.07 28.12
C LEU A 402 -2.57 -8.66 28.08
N ARG A 403 -2.17 -7.89 27.05
CA ARG A 403 -0.83 -7.29 26.97
C ARG A 403 -0.53 -6.44 28.22
N ASP A 404 -1.42 -5.53 28.58
CA ASP A 404 -1.23 -4.61 29.69
C ASP A 404 -1.25 -5.35 31.05
N ARG A 405 -2.12 -6.34 31.20
CA ARG A 405 -2.19 -7.21 32.36
C ARG A 405 -0.92 -8.04 32.59
N ASN A 406 -0.36 -8.59 31.51
CA ASN A 406 0.83 -9.47 31.56
C ASN A 406 2.15 -8.69 31.44
N GLY A 407 2.10 -7.38 31.11
CA GLY A 407 3.28 -6.55 30.91
C GLY A 407 4.11 -6.92 29.66
N THR A 408 3.54 -7.70 28.76
CA THR A 408 4.18 -8.12 27.50
C THR A 408 3.15 -8.45 26.42
N CYS A 409 3.47 -8.12 25.17
CA CYS A 409 2.69 -8.57 24.00
C CYS A 409 3.04 -9.99 23.54
N GLU A 410 4.04 -10.62 24.12
CA GLU A 410 4.43 -11.99 23.78
C GLU A 410 3.37 -12.99 24.27
N PHE A 411 2.35 -13.20 23.44
CA PHE A 411 1.18 -13.99 23.81
C PHE A 411 1.49 -15.45 24.13
N SER A 412 2.63 -16.00 23.68
CA SER A 412 3.14 -17.33 24.09
C SER A 412 3.31 -17.44 25.62
N GLN A 413 3.55 -16.33 26.31
CA GLN A 413 3.73 -16.25 27.77
C GLN A 413 2.41 -16.02 28.55
N TRP A 414 1.24 -15.91 27.86
CA TRP A 414 -0.03 -15.60 28.50
C TRP A 414 -0.76 -16.82 29.09
N GLY A 415 -0.08 -17.93 29.31
CA GLY A 415 -0.65 -19.14 29.91
C GLY A 415 -1.83 -19.68 29.10
N GLU A 416 -3.01 -19.75 29.70
CA GLU A 416 -4.21 -20.25 29.03
C GLU A 416 -4.69 -19.38 27.85
N TYR A 417 -4.29 -18.11 27.80
CA TYR A 417 -4.60 -17.16 26.71
C TYR A 417 -3.55 -17.14 25.59
N ALA A 418 -2.49 -17.93 25.67
CA ALA A 418 -1.50 -18.08 24.60
C ALA A 418 -2.15 -18.56 23.29
N ARG A 419 -3.22 -19.36 23.42
CA ARG A 419 -4.11 -19.76 22.33
C ARG A 419 -5.52 -19.32 22.67
N ILE A 420 -6.05 -18.35 21.93
CA ILE A 420 -7.38 -17.83 22.15
C ILE A 420 -8.43 -18.70 21.45
N THR A 421 -9.56 -18.89 22.12
CA THR A 421 -10.77 -19.49 21.52
C THR A 421 -11.90 -18.45 21.51
N PRO A 422 -12.92 -18.62 20.65
CA PRO A 422 -14.08 -17.73 20.63
C PRO A 422 -14.76 -17.60 22.00
N GLU A 423 -14.84 -18.70 22.78
CA GLU A 423 -15.45 -18.72 24.12
C GLU A 423 -14.65 -17.89 25.13
N LYS A 424 -13.32 -18.04 25.14
CA LYS A 424 -12.44 -17.23 26.01
C LYS A 424 -12.50 -15.75 25.66
N LEU A 425 -12.48 -15.44 24.36
CA LEU A 425 -12.62 -14.09 23.85
C LEU A 425 -13.93 -13.46 24.33
N GLN A 426 -15.05 -14.16 24.12
CA GLN A 426 -16.37 -13.71 24.52
C GLN A 426 -16.49 -13.56 26.04
N ALA A 427 -15.90 -14.46 26.84
CA ALA A 427 -15.92 -14.39 28.30
C ALA A 427 -15.23 -13.11 28.82
N LEU A 428 -14.10 -12.70 28.24
CA LEU A 428 -13.41 -11.46 28.62
C LEU A 428 -14.15 -10.21 28.15
N ALA A 429 -14.77 -10.27 26.96
CA ALA A 429 -15.49 -9.15 26.33
C ALA A 429 -16.93 -8.99 26.80
N SER A 430 -17.47 -9.93 27.62
CA SER A 430 -18.84 -9.86 28.14
C SER A 430 -19.00 -8.67 29.11
N PRO A 431 -20.11 -7.91 29.00
CA PRO A 431 -20.45 -6.89 30.00
C PRO A 431 -20.49 -7.40 31.46
N ASP A 432 -20.75 -8.69 31.67
CA ASP A 432 -20.75 -9.34 32.97
C ASP A 432 -19.34 -9.72 33.46
N SER A 433 -18.32 -9.57 32.62
CA SER A 433 -16.93 -9.85 33.01
C SER A 433 -16.43 -8.83 34.04
N PRO A 434 -15.71 -9.25 35.09
CA PRO A 434 -15.06 -8.32 36.02
C PRO A 434 -13.97 -7.47 35.34
N HIS A 435 -13.53 -7.85 34.14
CA HIS A 435 -12.52 -7.17 33.33
C HIS A 435 -13.10 -6.31 32.22
N TYR A 436 -14.44 -6.24 32.09
CA TYR A 436 -15.10 -5.56 30.98
C TYR A 436 -14.64 -4.11 30.82
N ASN A 437 -14.52 -3.36 31.91
CA ASN A 437 -14.10 -1.95 31.84
C ASN A 437 -12.67 -1.77 31.34
N ASP A 438 -11.77 -2.70 31.67
CA ASP A 438 -10.39 -2.68 31.17
C ASP A 438 -10.29 -3.07 29.67
N VAL A 439 -11.25 -3.84 29.18
CA VAL A 439 -11.41 -4.12 27.74
C VAL A 439 -12.11 -2.96 27.04
N ALA A 440 -13.20 -2.44 27.60
CA ALA A 440 -14.04 -1.44 26.95
C ALA A 440 -13.38 -0.06 26.79
N ILE A 441 -12.35 0.27 27.58
CA ILE A 441 -11.55 1.49 27.35
C ILE A 441 -10.89 1.47 25.96
N HIS A 442 -10.49 0.32 25.44
CA HIS A 442 -9.93 0.20 24.10
C HIS A 442 -11.00 0.42 23.00
N TYR A 443 -12.27 0.04 23.25
CA TYR A 443 -13.39 0.42 22.38
C TYR A 443 -13.57 1.94 22.35
N TYR A 444 -13.51 2.58 23.51
CA TYR A 444 -13.62 4.04 23.62
C TYR A 444 -12.53 4.77 22.83
N ILE A 445 -11.29 4.34 22.98
CA ILE A 445 -10.14 4.91 22.27
C ILE A 445 -10.33 4.74 20.74
N GLN A 446 -10.65 3.53 20.26
CA GLN A 446 -10.79 3.26 18.84
C GLN A 446 -12.01 3.98 18.20
N PHE A 447 -13.11 4.12 18.93
CA PHE A 447 -14.26 4.90 18.48
C PHE A 447 -13.89 6.37 18.21
N HIS A 448 -13.16 7.00 19.12
CA HIS A 448 -12.73 8.38 18.93
C HIS A 448 -11.68 8.54 17.83
N LEU A 449 -10.76 7.58 17.70
CA LEU A 449 -9.78 7.56 16.60
C LEU A 449 -10.47 7.46 15.22
N ASP A 450 -11.39 6.51 15.08
CA ASP A 450 -12.18 6.33 13.86
C ASP A 450 -12.95 7.62 13.49
N LYS A 451 -13.60 8.23 14.47
CA LYS A 451 -14.34 9.48 14.31
C LYS A 451 -13.45 10.62 13.85
N GLN A 452 -12.29 10.83 14.52
CA GLN A 452 -11.38 11.94 14.21
C GLN A 452 -10.69 11.76 12.85
N LEU A 453 -10.28 10.54 12.51
CA LEU A 453 -9.67 10.29 11.20
C LEU A 453 -10.69 10.44 10.07
N LYS A 454 -11.92 9.93 10.24
CA LYS A 454 -13.01 10.14 9.28
C LYS A 454 -13.34 11.63 9.11
N GLU A 455 -13.37 12.39 10.19
CA GLU A 455 -13.59 13.84 10.13
C GLU A 455 -12.50 14.54 9.31
N ALA A 456 -11.23 14.22 9.55
CA ALA A 456 -10.11 14.81 8.84
C ALA A 456 -10.10 14.44 7.34
N THR A 457 -10.35 13.16 7.03
CA THR A 457 -10.35 12.68 5.64
C THR A 457 -11.59 13.14 4.87
N HIS A 458 -12.73 13.25 5.52
CA HIS A 458 -13.93 13.84 4.93
C HIS A 458 -13.68 15.32 4.58
N TYR A 459 -13.07 16.08 5.51
CA TYR A 459 -12.67 17.46 5.25
C TYR A 459 -11.73 17.57 4.04
N ALA A 460 -10.77 16.65 3.91
CA ALA A 460 -9.88 16.60 2.76
C ALA A 460 -10.66 16.38 1.44
N ARG A 461 -11.57 15.39 1.41
CA ARG A 461 -12.43 15.10 0.25
C ARG A 461 -13.27 16.30 -0.16
N GLU A 462 -13.94 16.97 0.77
CA GLU A 462 -14.74 18.18 0.50
C GLU A 462 -13.90 19.33 -0.05
N ASN A 463 -12.63 19.38 0.33
CA ASN A 463 -11.69 20.40 -0.13
C ASN A 463 -10.88 20.00 -1.38
N GLY A 464 -11.17 18.85 -2.00
CA GLY A 464 -10.53 18.40 -3.23
C GLY A 464 -9.06 18.01 -3.03
N VAL A 465 -8.73 17.49 -1.84
CA VAL A 465 -7.40 16.95 -1.49
C VAL A 465 -7.54 15.47 -1.19
N VAL A 466 -6.73 14.67 -1.85
CA VAL A 466 -6.71 13.21 -1.71
C VAL A 466 -5.82 12.81 -0.54
N MET A 467 -6.29 11.91 0.31
CA MET A 467 -5.48 11.31 1.35
C MET A 467 -4.89 9.98 0.86
N LYS A 468 -3.55 9.87 0.88
CA LYS A 468 -2.82 8.65 0.53
C LYS A 468 -2.27 8.00 1.80
N GLY A 469 -2.82 6.84 2.14
CA GLY A 469 -2.33 6.01 3.22
C GLY A 469 -1.14 5.14 2.82
N ASP A 470 -0.49 4.55 3.80
CA ASP A 470 0.60 3.61 3.63
C ASP A 470 0.26 2.29 4.32
N ILE A 471 0.43 1.18 3.61
CA ILE A 471 0.06 -0.16 4.06
C ILE A 471 1.34 -0.98 4.24
N PRO A 472 1.80 -1.22 5.48
CA PRO A 472 2.96 -2.06 5.74
C PRO A 472 2.83 -3.44 5.11
N ILE A 473 3.91 -3.97 4.54
CA ILE A 473 3.90 -5.36 4.05
C ILE A 473 3.76 -6.36 5.20
N GLY A 474 4.31 -6.06 6.38
CA GLY A 474 4.34 -6.98 7.51
C GLY A 474 3.35 -6.64 8.63
N ILE A 475 3.39 -7.46 9.66
CA ILE A 475 2.73 -7.28 10.96
C ILE A 475 3.76 -7.46 12.06
N TYR A 476 3.52 -6.90 13.24
CA TYR A 476 4.34 -7.24 14.40
C TYR A 476 4.17 -8.74 14.72
N ARG A 477 5.29 -9.44 15.04
CA ARG A 477 5.27 -10.88 15.29
C ARG A 477 4.29 -11.29 16.39
N ASN A 478 4.24 -10.52 17.47
CA ASN A 478 3.32 -10.71 18.58
C ASN A 478 2.12 -9.75 18.47
N SER A 479 1.41 -9.83 17.33
CA SER A 479 0.23 -9.01 17.01
C SER A 479 -1.07 -9.75 17.28
N VAL A 480 -2.16 -9.00 17.32
CA VAL A 480 -3.54 -9.52 17.32
C VAL A 480 -3.77 -10.47 16.15
N ASP A 481 -3.26 -10.07 14.96
CA ASP A 481 -3.45 -10.82 13.71
C ASP A 481 -2.79 -12.21 13.79
N ALA A 482 -1.55 -12.28 14.30
CA ALA A 482 -0.83 -13.53 14.47
C ALA A 482 -1.41 -14.39 15.62
N TRP A 483 -1.96 -13.76 16.66
CA TRP A 483 -2.60 -14.45 17.79
C TRP A 483 -3.92 -15.12 17.41
N LEU A 484 -4.72 -14.43 16.56
CA LEU A 484 -6.01 -14.94 16.11
C LEU A 484 -5.89 -15.98 14.98
N ASN A 485 -5.00 -15.74 14.03
CA ASN A 485 -4.89 -16.49 12.79
C ASN A 485 -3.44 -16.89 12.49
N PRO A 486 -2.79 -17.64 13.42
CA PRO A 486 -1.37 -18.00 13.28
C PRO A 486 -1.08 -18.82 11.99
N GLU A 487 -2.09 -19.52 11.45
CA GLU A 487 -1.97 -20.29 10.20
C GLU A 487 -1.79 -19.43 8.94
N LEU A 488 -2.09 -18.13 9.02
CA LEU A 488 -1.86 -17.18 7.92
C LEU A 488 -0.40 -16.73 7.79
N PHE A 489 0.45 -17.12 8.76
CA PHE A 489 1.83 -16.64 8.86
C PHE A 489 2.81 -17.78 9.11
N HIS A 490 4.02 -17.65 8.54
CA HIS A 490 5.14 -18.54 8.85
C HIS A 490 5.91 -17.99 10.07
N MET A 491 5.50 -18.42 11.26
CA MET A 491 6.08 -17.93 12.53
C MET A 491 7.52 -18.41 12.76
N SER A 492 8.01 -19.42 12.05
CA SER A 492 9.42 -19.89 12.07
C SER A 492 10.36 -19.07 11.17
N CYS A 493 9.82 -18.10 10.43
CA CYS A 493 10.58 -17.29 9.49
C CYS A 493 10.38 -15.79 9.76
N GLN A 494 11.21 -14.97 9.14
CA GLN A 494 11.19 -13.53 9.21
C GLN A 494 11.35 -12.96 7.81
N ALA A 495 10.64 -11.86 7.52
CA ALA A 495 10.84 -11.12 6.28
C ALA A 495 12.02 -10.14 6.42
N GLY A 496 12.63 -9.85 5.28
CA GLY A 496 13.72 -8.89 5.20
C GLY A 496 14.05 -8.52 3.75
N ALA A 497 15.25 -8.00 3.56
CA ALA A 497 15.83 -7.70 2.25
C ALA A 497 17.21 -8.35 2.12
N PRO A 498 17.58 -8.81 0.91
CA PRO A 498 18.93 -9.30 0.65
C PRO A 498 19.95 -8.15 0.78
N PRO A 499 21.28 -8.48 0.87
CA PRO A 499 22.33 -7.47 0.80
C PRO A 499 22.18 -6.54 -0.41
N ASP A 500 22.33 -5.25 -0.15
CA ASP A 500 22.25 -4.17 -1.15
C ASP A 500 23.19 -3.01 -0.77
N ASP A 501 23.05 -1.89 -1.47
CA ASP A 501 23.83 -0.66 -1.21
C ASP A 501 23.54 -0.02 0.16
N PHE A 502 22.42 -0.37 0.80
CA PHE A 502 22.02 0.15 2.12
C PHE A 502 22.53 -0.70 3.27
N SER A 503 22.67 -2.02 3.04
CA SER A 503 23.11 -2.98 4.04
C SER A 503 23.92 -4.12 3.42
N ALA A 504 25.20 -4.19 3.74
CA ALA A 504 26.10 -5.25 3.24
C ALA A 504 25.70 -6.66 3.72
N THR A 505 25.01 -6.77 4.84
CA THR A 505 24.51 -8.02 5.41
C THR A 505 23.03 -8.28 5.16
N GLY A 506 22.37 -7.38 4.39
CA GLY A 506 20.92 -7.39 4.22
C GLY A 506 20.19 -6.84 5.44
N GLN A 507 18.85 -6.80 5.37
CA GLN A 507 18.00 -6.30 6.43
C GLN A 507 17.11 -7.42 6.95
N ASN A 508 16.93 -7.51 8.26
CA ASN A 508 15.94 -8.35 8.91
C ASN A 508 14.86 -7.46 9.53
N TRP A 509 13.65 -7.50 8.99
CA TRP A 509 12.53 -6.68 9.46
C TRP A 509 11.79 -7.31 10.65
N ARG A 510 12.15 -8.54 11.03
CA ARG A 510 11.67 -9.27 12.23
C ARG A 510 10.19 -9.64 12.26
N PHE A 511 9.40 -9.37 11.23
CA PHE A 511 8.02 -9.82 11.15
C PHE A 511 7.87 -11.13 10.39
N PRO A 512 6.84 -11.96 10.69
CA PRO A 512 6.66 -13.26 10.04
C PRO A 512 6.28 -13.09 8.56
N THR A 513 6.65 -14.05 7.73
CA THR A 513 6.23 -14.09 6.33
C THR A 513 4.82 -14.66 6.18
N TYR A 514 4.16 -14.39 5.04
CA TYR A 514 2.79 -14.83 4.79
C TYR A 514 2.71 -16.27 4.28
N ASN A 515 1.78 -17.04 4.80
CA ASN A 515 1.37 -18.32 4.23
C ASN A 515 0.35 -18.06 3.10
N TRP A 516 0.87 -17.73 1.92
CA TRP A 516 0.06 -17.38 0.76
C TRP A 516 -0.83 -18.53 0.27
N GLU A 517 -0.41 -19.78 0.45
CA GLU A 517 -1.17 -20.98 0.12
C GLU A 517 -2.42 -21.09 0.99
N ARG A 518 -2.30 -20.82 2.29
CA ARG A 518 -3.46 -20.79 3.20
C ARG A 518 -4.38 -19.62 2.90
N MET A 519 -3.83 -18.42 2.66
CA MET A 519 -4.62 -17.23 2.32
C MET A 519 -5.38 -17.38 0.99
N ALA A 520 -4.84 -18.12 0.03
CA ALA A 520 -5.51 -18.38 -1.24
C ALA A 520 -6.77 -19.23 -1.09
N GLN A 521 -6.89 -20.06 -0.04
CA GLN A 521 -8.05 -20.92 0.19
C GLN A 521 -9.34 -20.16 0.48
N ASP A 522 -9.21 -18.92 0.99
CA ASP A 522 -10.36 -18.03 1.26
C ASP A 522 -10.29 -16.73 0.44
N SER A 523 -9.62 -16.79 -0.73
CA SER A 523 -9.47 -15.67 -1.66
C SER A 523 -8.82 -14.44 -1.03
N TYR A 524 -7.83 -14.66 -0.15
CA TYR A 524 -7.11 -13.59 0.55
C TYR A 524 -8.01 -12.70 1.42
N ALA A 525 -9.00 -13.28 2.07
CA ALA A 525 -10.05 -12.58 2.83
C ALA A 525 -9.47 -11.59 3.86
N TRP A 526 -8.39 -11.97 4.55
CA TRP A 526 -7.70 -11.09 5.50
C TRP A 526 -7.17 -9.80 4.83
N TRP A 527 -6.52 -9.92 3.66
CA TRP A 527 -6.04 -8.77 2.90
C TRP A 527 -7.18 -7.90 2.38
N GLN A 528 -8.23 -8.53 1.86
CA GLN A 528 -9.42 -7.80 1.41
C GLN A 528 -10.08 -7.01 2.55
N ALA A 529 -10.24 -7.62 3.74
CA ALA A 529 -10.79 -6.96 4.92
C ALA A 529 -9.94 -5.77 5.36
N ARG A 530 -8.61 -5.93 5.39
CA ARG A 530 -7.65 -4.86 5.69
C ARG A 530 -7.83 -3.66 4.75
N LEU A 531 -7.86 -3.91 3.44
CA LEU A 531 -8.01 -2.83 2.45
C LEU A 531 -9.39 -2.18 2.52
N LYS A 532 -10.46 -2.95 2.69
CA LYS A 532 -11.82 -2.41 2.89
C LYS A 532 -11.90 -1.49 4.12
N LYS A 533 -11.22 -1.84 5.21
CA LYS A 533 -11.13 -0.97 6.40
C LYS A 533 -10.37 0.32 6.09
N MET A 534 -9.26 0.25 5.38
CA MET A 534 -8.47 1.44 5.02
C MET A 534 -9.19 2.34 4.01
N ALA A 535 -10.03 1.79 3.11
CA ALA A 535 -10.83 2.55 2.17
C ALA A 535 -11.88 3.46 2.84
N ALA A 536 -12.20 3.23 4.12
CA ALA A 536 -13.02 4.15 4.90
C ALA A 536 -12.33 5.51 5.12
N TYR A 537 -11.00 5.55 5.06
CA TYR A 537 -10.20 6.74 5.33
C TYR A 537 -9.47 7.28 4.09
N PHE A 538 -9.01 6.40 3.20
CA PHE A 538 -8.11 6.76 2.11
C PHE A 538 -8.74 6.49 0.74
N ASP A 539 -8.28 7.22 -0.27
CA ASP A 539 -8.68 7.05 -1.67
C ASP A 539 -7.50 6.62 -2.54
N VAL A 540 -6.29 6.72 -1.98
CA VAL A 540 -5.04 6.19 -2.53
C VAL A 540 -4.29 5.46 -1.43
N TYR A 541 -3.62 4.38 -1.76
CA TYR A 541 -2.70 3.75 -0.82
C TYR A 541 -1.39 3.33 -1.49
N ARG A 542 -0.32 3.37 -0.71
CA ARG A 542 0.97 2.78 -1.04
C ARG A 542 1.00 1.37 -0.43
N ILE A 543 1.31 0.38 -1.24
CA ILE A 543 1.73 -0.92 -0.73
C ILE A 543 3.23 -0.81 -0.49
N ASP A 544 3.61 -0.90 0.77
CA ASP A 544 4.99 -1.02 1.18
C ASP A 544 5.54 -2.36 0.69
N HIS A 545 6.76 -2.34 0.13
CA HIS A 545 7.43 -3.52 -0.43
C HIS A 545 6.52 -4.41 -1.29
N ILE A 546 5.93 -3.85 -2.38
CA ILE A 546 5.01 -4.59 -3.26
C ILE A 546 5.63 -5.88 -3.81
N LEU A 547 6.97 -5.95 -3.84
CA LEU A 547 7.71 -7.15 -4.24
C LEU A 547 7.33 -8.37 -3.40
N GLY A 548 6.88 -8.19 -2.15
CA GLY A 548 6.38 -9.26 -1.28
C GLY A 548 5.19 -10.05 -1.84
N PHE A 549 4.45 -9.48 -2.81
CA PHE A 549 3.39 -10.20 -3.52
C PHE A 549 3.91 -11.09 -4.66
N PHE A 550 5.12 -10.85 -5.11
CA PHE A 550 5.82 -11.69 -6.07
C PHE A 550 6.70 -12.70 -5.34
N ARG A 551 7.54 -12.18 -4.45
CA ARG A 551 8.48 -12.89 -3.61
C ARG A 551 8.89 -12.04 -2.42
N ILE A 552 9.24 -12.66 -1.31
CA ILE A 552 9.81 -12.02 -0.14
C ILE A 552 11.19 -12.60 0.15
N TRP A 553 12.10 -11.82 0.73
CA TRP A 553 13.32 -12.34 1.32
C TRP A 553 12.97 -12.94 2.66
N GLU A 554 13.08 -14.26 2.77
CA GLU A 554 12.70 -15.02 3.95
C GLU A 554 13.94 -15.47 4.70
N ILE A 555 14.03 -15.07 5.96
CA ILE A 555 15.16 -15.36 6.86
C ILE A 555 14.65 -16.33 7.92
N PRO A 556 15.35 -17.45 8.21
CA PRO A 556 15.01 -18.32 9.33
C PRO A 556 14.94 -17.53 10.64
N TYR A 557 14.09 -17.93 11.57
CA TYR A 557 13.97 -17.26 12.88
C TYR A 557 15.30 -17.16 13.64
N GLU A 558 16.15 -18.16 13.47
CA GLU A 558 17.49 -18.23 14.06
C GLU A 558 18.50 -17.24 13.46
N GLY A 559 18.19 -16.64 12.29
CA GLY A 559 19.00 -15.61 11.66
C GLY A 559 18.72 -14.24 12.25
N VAL A 560 19.75 -13.41 12.42
CA VAL A 560 19.68 -12.02 12.89
C VAL A 560 19.89 -11.04 11.75
N ASP A 561 20.80 -11.33 10.83
CA ASP A 561 21.00 -10.58 9.59
C ASP A 561 20.33 -11.26 8.37
N GLY A 562 20.46 -10.63 7.20
CA GLY A 562 19.84 -11.09 5.96
C GLY A 562 20.64 -12.15 5.17
N LEU A 563 21.88 -12.47 5.56
CA LEU A 563 22.79 -13.30 4.74
C LEU A 563 22.33 -14.74 4.59
N LEU A 564 21.65 -15.29 5.58
CA LEU A 564 21.14 -16.67 5.57
C LEU A 564 19.69 -16.77 5.06
N GLY A 565 19.19 -15.73 4.43
CA GLY A 565 17.88 -15.71 3.80
C GLY A 565 17.87 -16.32 2.40
N HIS A 566 16.67 -16.52 1.89
CA HIS A 566 16.40 -16.93 0.51
C HIS A 566 15.10 -16.29 0.01
N PHE A 567 14.86 -16.26 -1.30
CA PHE A 567 13.56 -15.83 -1.83
C PHE A 567 12.47 -16.88 -1.57
N SER A 568 11.30 -16.44 -1.13
CA SER A 568 10.10 -17.25 -0.94
C SER A 568 8.90 -16.58 -1.65
N PRO A 569 8.17 -17.26 -2.57
CA PRO A 569 8.49 -18.59 -3.11
C PRO A 569 9.68 -18.56 -4.09
N ALA A 570 10.36 -19.69 -4.21
CA ALA A 570 11.48 -19.86 -5.13
C ALA A 570 11.47 -21.24 -5.80
N LEU A 571 12.36 -21.43 -6.77
CA LEU A 571 12.65 -22.70 -7.44
C LEU A 571 14.07 -23.14 -7.06
N PRO A 572 14.28 -23.77 -5.88
CA PRO A 572 15.58 -24.22 -5.44
C PRO A 572 16.13 -25.34 -6.35
N TYR A 573 17.41 -25.66 -6.22
CA TYR A 573 18.05 -26.70 -6.99
C TYR A 573 17.95 -28.04 -6.29
N SER A 574 17.55 -29.09 -7.02
CA SER A 574 17.68 -30.47 -6.57
C SER A 574 19.13 -30.93 -6.70
N ARG A 575 19.49 -31.93 -5.92
CA ARG A 575 20.82 -32.59 -5.98
C ARG A 575 21.11 -33.12 -7.40
N ASN A 576 20.09 -33.63 -8.08
CA ASN A 576 20.21 -34.12 -9.45
C ASN A 576 20.49 -32.98 -10.45
N GLU A 577 19.86 -31.84 -10.31
CA GLU A 577 20.15 -30.67 -11.16
C GLU A 577 21.57 -30.14 -10.94
N LEU A 578 22.07 -30.14 -9.70
CA LEU A 578 23.43 -29.74 -9.39
C LEU A 578 24.43 -30.73 -10.02
N ALA A 579 24.18 -32.03 -9.91
CA ALA A 579 25.01 -33.06 -10.54
C ALA A 579 25.01 -32.92 -12.08
N ALA A 580 23.85 -32.64 -12.70
CA ALA A 580 23.75 -32.43 -14.14
C ALA A 580 24.56 -31.21 -14.63
N ARG A 581 24.82 -30.24 -13.75
CA ARG A 581 25.67 -29.08 -14.01
C ARG A 581 27.15 -29.34 -13.70
N GLY A 582 27.50 -30.56 -13.32
CA GLY A 582 28.87 -30.96 -12.97
C GLY A 582 29.29 -30.58 -11.54
N ILE A 583 28.34 -30.26 -10.67
CA ILE A 583 28.59 -29.96 -9.26
C ILE A 583 28.37 -31.23 -8.45
N TRP A 584 29.49 -31.87 -8.06
CA TRP A 584 29.48 -32.99 -7.10
C TRP A 584 29.27 -32.45 -5.69
N PHE A 585 28.01 -32.53 -5.23
CA PHE A 585 27.56 -31.82 -4.03
C PHE A 585 28.09 -32.46 -2.75
N ASP A 586 29.06 -31.80 -2.14
CA ASP A 586 29.57 -32.14 -0.81
C ASP A 586 28.74 -31.41 0.24
N TYR A 587 27.85 -32.13 0.91
CA TYR A 587 26.91 -31.56 1.86
C TYR A 587 27.60 -30.89 3.04
N GLU A 588 28.60 -31.53 3.65
CA GLU A 588 29.34 -30.94 4.77
C GLU A 588 30.10 -29.67 4.34
N ARG A 589 30.75 -29.74 3.18
CA ARG A 589 31.56 -28.63 2.65
C ARG A 589 30.74 -27.41 2.26
N PHE A 590 29.51 -27.63 1.77
CA PHE A 590 28.71 -26.53 1.18
C PHE A 590 27.63 -25.99 2.10
N CYS A 591 27.09 -26.82 3.02
CA CYS A 591 25.97 -26.43 3.88
C CYS A 591 26.34 -26.15 5.33
N PHE A 592 27.57 -26.57 5.78
CA PHE A 592 28.04 -26.24 7.13
C PHE A 592 29.06 -25.12 7.11
N PRO A 593 29.17 -24.35 8.20
CA PRO A 593 30.16 -23.29 8.32
C PRO A 593 31.58 -23.74 8.07
N TYR A 594 32.24 -23.14 7.10
CA TYR A 594 33.63 -23.44 6.75
C TYR A 594 34.58 -22.65 7.62
N ILE A 595 35.12 -23.27 8.69
CA ILE A 595 35.96 -22.59 9.67
C ILE A 595 37.38 -23.17 9.67
N ARG A 596 38.36 -22.30 9.39
CA ARG A 596 39.81 -22.66 9.31
C ARG A 596 40.66 -21.72 10.12
N THR A 597 41.81 -22.20 10.59
CA THR A 597 42.74 -21.43 11.47
C THR A 597 43.09 -20.04 10.91
N HIS A 598 43.35 -19.94 9.59
CA HIS A 598 43.79 -18.67 8.98
C HIS A 598 42.73 -17.57 8.98
N MET A 599 41.44 -17.93 9.02
CA MET A 599 40.33 -16.97 9.06
C MET A 599 40.19 -16.30 10.43
N LEU A 600 40.59 -17.01 11.50
CA LEU A 600 40.27 -16.61 12.86
C LEU A 600 41.00 -15.31 13.27
N TRP A 601 42.22 -15.10 12.76
CA TRP A 601 42.95 -13.85 13.03
C TRP A 601 42.27 -12.64 12.32
N ASP A 602 41.87 -12.84 11.08
CA ASP A 602 41.22 -11.76 10.30
C ASP A 602 39.90 -11.34 10.95
N LEU A 603 39.13 -12.30 11.48
CA LEU A 603 37.81 -12.03 12.07
C LEU A 603 37.89 -11.51 13.50
N PHE A 604 38.80 -12.05 14.33
CA PHE A 604 38.78 -11.79 15.77
C PHE A 604 40.01 -11.05 16.30
N GLY A 605 41.07 -10.97 15.52
CA GLY A 605 42.33 -10.32 15.98
C GLY A 605 42.86 -10.92 17.30
N GLU A 606 43.10 -10.06 18.29
CA GLU A 606 43.60 -10.45 19.62
C GLU A 606 42.65 -11.35 20.44
N HIS A 607 41.34 -11.37 20.10
CA HIS A 607 40.35 -12.20 20.78
C HIS A 607 40.26 -13.62 20.21
N ARG A 608 41.11 -13.98 19.24
CA ARG A 608 41.11 -15.28 18.57
C ARG A 608 41.18 -16.44 19.56
N ASP A 609 42.13 -16.42 20.52
CA ASP A 609 42.38 -17.50 21.43
C ASP A 609 41.22 -17.72 22.41
N GLU A 610 40.60 -16.66 22.87
CA GLU A 610 39.33 -16.67 23.62
C GLU A 610 38.23 -17.34 22.83
N VAL A 611 38.04 -16.91 21.56
CA VAL A 611 36.99 -17.48 20.69
C VAL A 611 37.18 -18.97 20.43
N VAL A 612 38.42 -19.40 20.20
CA VAL A 612 38.72 -20.81 20.02
C VAL A 612 38.39 -21.61 21.28
N GLN A 613 38.73 -21.11 22.44
CA GLN A 613 38.48 -21.77 23.71
C GLN A 613 37.00 -21.83 24.09
N GLU A 614 36.27 -20.71 23.95
CA GLU A 614 34.91 -20.59 24.48
C GLU A 614 33.83 -21.03 23.49
N TYR A 615 34.02 -20.78 22.17
CA TYR A 615 32.95 -20.91 21.18
C TYR A 615 33.18 -21.93 20.08
N LEU A 616 34.45 -22.42 19.90
CA LEU A 616 34.81 -23.35 18.85
C LEU A 616 35.26 -24.69 19.41
N GLU A 617 35.12 -25.73 18.58
CA GLU A 617 35.63 -27.09 18.82
C GLU A 617 36.47 -27.53 17.61
N GLU A 618 37.74 -27.85 17.85
CA GLU A 618 38.61 -28.41 16.81
C GLU A 618 38.32 -29.88 16.61
N HIS A 619 37.83 -30.28 15.43
CA HIS A 619 37.50 -31.67 15.11
C HIS A 619 38.53 -32.32 14.22
N GLN A 620 39.38 -31.55 13.54
CA GLN A 620 40.57 -31.97 12.79
C GLN A 620 41.63 -30.85 12.90
N PRO A 621 42.92 -31.13 12.73
CA PRO A 621 43.93 -30.09 12.82
C PRO A 621 43.63 -28.88 11.91
N GLY A 622 43.45 -27.71 12.52
CA GLY A 622 43.12 -26.46 11.82
C GLY A 622 41.69 -26.35 11.31
N HIS A 623 40.80 -27.27 11.62
CA HIS A 623 39.41 -27.28 11.21
C HIS A 623 38.49 -27.24 12.44
N PHE A 624 37.60 -26.24 12.47
CA PHE A 624 36.75 -25.97 13.62
C PHE A 624 35.25 -26.08 13.27
N ARG A 625 34.45 -26.36 14.31
CA ARG A 625 33.00 -26.25 14.32
C ARG A 625 32.58 -25.35 15.44
N LEU A 626 31.42 -24.68 15.27
CA LEU A 626 30.78 -23.92 16.34
C LEU A 626 30.27 -24.88 17.42
N LYS A 627 30.44 -24.49 18.69
CA LYS A 627 29.82 -25.21 19.81
C LYS A 627 28.28 -25.05 19.74
N PRO A 628 27.48 -26.00 20.26
CA PRO A 628 26.02 -26.00 20.12
C PRO A 628 25.32 -24.73 20.66
N HIS A 629 25.84 -24.06 21.68
CA HIS A 629 25.27 -22.88 22.28
C HIS A 629 25.52 -21.58 21.51
N VAL A 630 26.30 -21.62 20.41
CA VAL A 630 26.58 -20.51 19.50
C VAL A 630 26.43 -20.93 18.04
N SER A 631 25.66 -21.98 17.78
CA SER A 631 25.48 -22.52 16.42
C SER A 631 24.57 -21.69 15.53
N THR A 632 23.80 -20.74 16.11
CA THR A 632 22.92 -19.83 15.40
C THR A 632 23.22 -18.36 15.77
N GLN A 633 22.91 -17.44 14.86
CA GLN A 633 23.10 -16.00 15.12
C GLN A 633 22.26 -15.52 16.32
N ARG A 634 21.07 -16.08 16.51
CA ARG A 634 20.20 -15.70 17.65
C ARG A 634 20.78 -16.13 18.98
N GLN A 635 21.32 -17.34 19.07
CA GLN A 635 22.01 -17.78 20.30
C GLN A 635 23.21 -16.88 20.64
N VAL A 636 23.96 -16.45 19.63
CA VAL A 636 25.09 -15.52 19.82
C VAL A 636 24.58 -14.13 20.26
N GLU A 637 23.47 -13.64 19.64
CA GLU A 637 22.85 -12.37 20.01
C GLU A 637 22.37 -12.35 21.46
N GLU A 638 21.75 -13.41 21.92
CA GLU A 638 21.23 -13.57 23.31
C GLU A 638 22.36 -13.77 24.32
N LEU A 639 23.43 -14.46 23.92
CA LEU A 639 24.56 -14.74 24.81
C LEU A 639 25.47 -13.52 25.03
N LEU A 640 25.76 -12.77 23.95
CA LEU A 640 26.74 -11.68 23.97
C LEU A 640 26.06 -10.30 24.13
N VAL A 641 25.35 -10.13 25.25
CA VAL A 641 24.70 -8.87 25.62
C VAL A 641 25.59 -8.12 26.62
N PRO A 642 26.05 -6.88 26.33
CA PRO A 642 26.78 -6.08 27.28
C PRO A 642 25.98 -5.84 28.55
N GLY A 643 26.61 -5.95 29.72
CA GLY A 643 26.01 -5.57 31.00
C GLY A 643 25.65 -4.09 31.03
N ALA A 644 24.71 -3.70 31.90
CA ALA A 644 24.25 -2.31 32.00
C ALA A 644 25.42 -1.33 32.37
N ASP A 645 26.44 -1.80 33.08
CA ASP A 645 27.61 -1.04 33.51
C ASP A 645 28.88 -1.42 32.71
N ALA A 646 28.74 -2.06 31.52
CA ALA A 646 29.90 -2.50 30.72
C ALA A 646 30.73 -1.29 30.25
N SER A 647 32.06 -1.42 30.30
CA SER A 647 32.96 -0.39 29.79
C SER A 647 32.91 -0.32 28.25
N PRO A 648 33.28 0.82 27.64
CA PRO A 648 33.35 0.93 26.17
C PRO A 648 34.26 -0.12 25.55
N GLU A 649 35.35 -0.53 26.22
CA GLU A 649 36.25 -1.59 25.78
C GLU A 649 35.56 -2.95 25.78
N GLU A 650 34.79 -3.25 26.81
CA GLU A 650 34.01 -4.49 26.92
C GLU A 650 32.92 -4.55 25.85
N VAL A 651 32.19 -3.46 25.62
CA VAL A 651 31.19 -3.37 24.54
C VAL A 651 31.86 -3.64 23.20
N SER A 652 32.99 -2.98 22.90
CA SER A 652 33.74 -3.16 21.65
C SER A 652 34.23 -4.59 21.46
N ARG A 653 34.72 -5.24 22.55
CA ARG A 653 35.15 -6.64 22.55
C ARG A 653 33.99 -7.57 22.20
N LEU A 654 32.86 -7.42 22.89
CA LEU A 654 31.67 -8.26 22.64
C LEU A 654 31.13 -8.08 21.22
N GLU A 655 31.09 -6.85 20.72
CA GLU A 655 30.65 -6.56 19.34
C GLU A 655 31.58 -7.19 18.29
N LYS A 656 32.91 -7.14 18.52
CA LYS A 656 33.89 -7.75 17.64
C LYS A 656 33.73 -9.29 17.61
N ILE A 657 33.55 -9.92 18.78
CA ILE A 657 33.34 -11.37 18.88
C ILE A 657 32.02 -11.77 18.22
N LYS A 658 30.93 -11.03 18.51
CA LYS A 658 29.60 -11.24 17.93
C LYS A 658 29.64 -11.16 16.40
N SER A 659 30.21 -10.11 15.84
CA SER A 659 30.35 -9.91 14.40
C SER A 659 31.16 -11.03 13.74
N GLY A 660 32.25 -11.45 14.37
CA GLY A 660 33.09 -12.55 13.89
C GLY A 660 32.35 -13.90 13.92
N LEU A 661 31.59 -14.19 14.98
CA LEU A 661 30.77 -15.42 15.07
C LEU A 661 29.64 -15.40 14.02
N PHE A 662 28.99 -14.28 13.78
CA PHE A 662 28.00 -14.14 12.71
C PHE A 662 28.62 -14.43 11.33
N SER A 663 29.84 -13.93 11.10
CA SER A 663 30.58 -14.21 9.87
C SER A 663 30.91 -15.69 9.73
N LEU A 664 31.34 -16.38 10.80
CA LEU A 664 31.59 -17.81 10.78
C LEU A 664 30.32 -18.63 10.49
N ILE A 665 29.18 -18.27 11.12
CA ILE A 665 27.89 -18.92 10.87
C ILE A 665 27.48 -18.76 9.41
N GLY A 666 27.79 -17.60 8.79
CA GLY A 666 27.54 -17.28 7.40
C GLY A 666 28.47 -17.91 6.37
N GLU A 667 29.52 -18.64 6.78
CA GLU A 667 30.51 -19.28 5.89
C GLU A 667 29.99 -20.59 5.24
N VAL A 668 28.83 -20.48 4.57
CA VAL A 668 28.16 -21.55 3.82
C VAL A 668 27.96 -21.13 2.36
N LEU A 669 27.88 -22.09 1.44
CA LEU A 669 27.62 -21.82 0.01
C LEU A 669 26.17 -22.09 -0.37
N PHE A 670 25.52 -23.03 0.32
CA PHE A 670 24.14 -23.42 0.09
C PHE A 670 23.37 -23.51 1.40
N LEU A 671 22.07 -23.23 1.31
CA LEU A 671 21.09 -23.39 2.38
C LEU A 671 20.18 -24.55 2.01
N GLU A 672 20.07 -25.55 2.88
CA GLU A 672 19.15 -26.66 2.67
C GLU A 672 17.70 -26.19 2.83
N VAL A 673 16.82 -26.63 1.92
CA VAL A 673 15.38 -26.42 2.07
C VAL A 673 14.87 -27.26 3.25
N PRO A 674 14.18 -26.67 4.23
CA PRO A 674 13.67 -27.43 5.39
C PRO A 674 12.86 -28.65 4.96
N ASN A 675 13.09 -29.79 5.64
CA ASN A 675 12.43 -31.06 5.39
C ASN A 675 12.73 -31.71 4.02
N SER A 676 13.74 -31.24 3.29
CA SER A 676 14.15 -31.86 2.01
C SER A 676 15.05 -33.10 2.18
N ASN A 677 15.48 -33.39 3.41
CA ASN A 677 16.38 -34.48 3.73
C ASN A 677 17.68 -34.48 2.89
N GLY A 678 18.26 -33.32 2.68
CA GLY A 678 19.50 -33.16 1.92
C GLY A 678 19.34 -33.29 0.41
N GLU A 679 18.15 -33.07 -0.13
CA GLU A 679 17.88 -33.22 -1.57
C GLU A 679 17.71 -31.91 -2.33
N VAL A 680 17.39 -30.79 -1.64
CA VAL A 680 17.06 -29.53 -2.29
C VAL A 680 17.73 -28.35 -1.58
N TYR A 681 18.26 -27.39 -2.37
CA TYR A 681 19.11 -26.33 -1.86
C TYR A 681 18.87 -24.98 -2.53
N HIS A 682 18.99 -23.91 -1.73
CA HIS A 682 19.13 -22.54 -2.21
C HIS A 682 20.61 -22.14 -2.22
N PRO A 683 21.14 -21.51 -3.27
CA PRO A 683 22.44 -20.84 -3.19
C PRO A 683 22.37 -19.71 -2.15
N ARG A 684 23.38 -19.62 -1.28
CA ARG A 684 23.49 -18.49 -0.33
C ARG A 684 23.85 -17.22 -1.09
N ILE A 685 23.17 -16.11 -0.82
CA ILE A 685 23.46 -14.83 -1.46
C ILE A 685 24.89 -14.36 -1.12
N SER A 686 25.59 -13.77 -2.09
CA SER A 686 26.97 -13.29 -1.94
C SER A 686 27.95 -14.37 -1.49
N PHE A 687 27.72 -15.64 -1.80
CA PHE A 687 28.64 -16.72 -1.41
C PHE A 687 30.07 -16.52 -1.98
N GLN A 688 30.21 -15.74 -3.07
CA GLN A 688 31.51 -15.42 -3.66
C GLN A 688 32.44 -14.67 -2.70
N GLN A 689 31.89 -14.03 -1.67
CA GLN A 689 32.65 -13.31 -0.66
C GLN A 689 33.19 -14.21 0.46
N THR A 690 32.70 -15.45 0.57
CA THR A 690 33.12 -16.39 1.61
C THR A 690 34.53 -16.90 1.40
N TYR A 691 35.24 -17.24 2.48
CA TYR A 691 36.49 -17.98 2.44
C TYR A 691 36.28 -19.34 1.80
N SER A 692 35.17 -20.00 2.10
CA SER A 692 34.73 -21.24 1.51
C SER A 692 34.79 -21.21 -0.02
N TYR A 693 34.22 -20.19 -0.67
CA TYR A 693 34.24 -20.04 -2.13
C TYR A 693 35.65 -19.75 -2.66
N ARG A 694 36.40 -18.86 -1.97
CA ARG A 694 37.74 -18.45 -2.41
C ARG A 694 38.71 -19.58 -2.51
N GLU A 695 38.51 -20.66 -1.76
CA GLU A 695 39.38 -21.85 -1.74
C GLU A 695 38.93 -22.99 -2.69
N LEU A 696 37.87 -22.78 -3.47
CA LEU A 696 37.47 -23.74 -4.51
C LEU A 696 38.37 -23.64 -5.74
N ASP A 697 38.44 -24.71 -6.53
CA ASP A 697 39.11 -24.66 -7.83
C ASP A 697 38.39 -23.75 -8.83
N SER A 698 39.12 -23.29 -9.86
CA SER A 698 38.59 -22.31 -10.82
C SER A 698 37.42 -22.83 -11.65
N SER A 699 37.37 -24.15 -11.94
CA SER A 699 36.29 -24.75 -12.72
C SER A 699 34.99 -24.76 -11.92
N LEU A 700 35.05 -25.18 -10.66
CA LEU A 700 33.88 -25.19 -9.78
C LEU A 700 33.39 -23.75 -9.48
N LYS A 701 34.32 -22.78 -9.28
CA LYS A 701 33.98 -21.36 -9.14
C LYS A 701 33.20 -20.85 -10.34
N HIS A 702 33.60 -21.18 -11.55
CA HIS A 702 32.91 -20.76 -12.76
C HIS A 702 31.49 -21.35 -12.81
N THR A 703 31.35 -22.64 -12.59
CA THR A 703 30.06 -23.34 -12.58
C THR A 703 29.11 -22.76 -11.51
N LEU A 704 29.62 -22.51 -10.31
CA LEU A 704 28.83 -21.88 -9.22
C LEU A 704 28.44 -20.44 -9.52
N HIS A 705 29.30 -19.68 -10.22
CA HIS A 705 28.97 -18.32 -10.64
C HIS A 705 27.81 -18.32 -11.65
N GLU A 706 27.85 -19.21 -12.67
CA GLU A 706 26.75 -19.37 -13.65
C GLU A 706 25.44 -19.79 -12.94
N LEU A 707 25.52 -20.71 -11.99
CA LEU A 707 24.37 -21.11 -11.17
C LEU A 707 23.82 -19.95 -10.34
N TYR A 708 24.68 -19.12 -9.77
CA TYR A 708 24.29 -17.93 -9.01
C TYR A 708 23.52 -16.95 -9.89
N ILE A 709 24.03 -16.64 -11.09
CA ILE A 709 23.35 -15.75 -12.05
C ILE A 709 22.01 -16.33 -12.49
N ASP A 710 21.94 -17.63 -12.75
CA ASP A 710 20.67 -18.29 -13.08
C ASP A 710 19.67 -18.16 -11.93
N TYR A 711 20.07 -18.46 -10.68
CA TYR A 711 19.19 -18.44 -9.53
C TYR A 711 18.67 -17.05 -9.19
N PHE A 712 19.54 -16.05 -9.03
CA PHE A 712 19.15 -14.75 -8.52
C PHE A 712 18.56 -13.83 -9.58
N TYR A 713 18.80 -14.05 -10.90
CA TYR A 713 18.44 -13.09 -11.93
C TYR A 713 17.66 -13.67 -13.12
N LYS A 714 17.43 -14.99 -13.23
CA LYS A 714 16.77 -15.56 -14.41
C LYS A 714 15.70 -16.60 -14.09
N ARG A 715 16.03 -17.60 -13.28
CA ARG A 715 15.28 -18.84 -13.08
C ARG A 715 13.81 -18.60 -12.66
N HIS A 716 13.54 -17.53 -11.92
CA HIS A 716 12.27 -17.30 -11.24
C HIS A 716 11.32 -16.36 -11.97
N GLU A 717 11.75 -15.67 -13.02
CA GLU A 717 11.01 -14.56 -13.60
C GLU A 717 9.55 -14.92 -13.94
N GLN A 718 9.35 -15.98 -14.75
CA GLN A 718 8.00 -16.41 -15.13
C GLN A 718 7.21 -16.91 -13.90
N PHE A 719 7.84 -17.64 -13.00
CA PHE A 719 7.22 -18.14 -11.79
C PHE A 719 6.74 -17.00 -10.89
N TRP A 720 7.55 -15.97 -10.66
CA TRP A 720 7.15 -14.81 -9.87
C TRP A 720 6.08 -13.97 -10.55
N ARG A 721 6.11 -13.85 -11.88
CA ARG A 721 5.01 -13.23 -12.64
C ARG A 721 3.67 -13.90 -12.34
N GLU A 722 3.62 -15.22 -12.42
CA GLU A 722 2.41 -16.00 -12.13
C GLU A 722 1.95 -15.80 -10.67
N LYS A 723 2.88 -15.82 -9.70
CA LYS A 723 2.57 -15.59 -8.28
C LYS A 723 2.01 -14.18 -8.02
N GLY A 724 2.52 -13.16 -8.69
CA GLY A 724 1.99 -11.79 -8.62
C GLY A 724 0.58 -11.67 -9.20
N LEU A 725 0.35 -12.26 -10.39
CA LEU A 725 -0.92 -12.21 -11.10
C LEU A 725 -2.06 -12.99 -10.43
N VAL A 726 -1.76 -13.95 -9.57
CA VAL A 726 -2.78 -14.66 -8.77
C VAL A 726 -3.26 -13.80 -7.60
N LYS A 727 -2.38 -13.06 -6.94
CA LYS A 727 -2.67 -12.30 -5.70
C LYS A 727 -3.15 -10.87 -5.96
N LEU A 728 -2.35 -10.11 -6.71
CA LEU A 728 -2.56 -8.67 -6.85
C LEU A 728 -3.91 -8.26 -7.45
N PRO A 729 -4.47 -8.95 -8.47
CA PRO A 729 -5.79 -8.59 -8.99
C PRO A 729 -6.90 -8.72 -7.95
N VAL A 730 -6.92 -9.80 -7.17
CA VAL A 730 -7.95 -10.03 -6.15
C VAL A 730 -7.89 -8.94 -5.08
N ILE A 731 -6.68 -8.63 -4.60
CA ILE A 731 -6.44 -7.62 -3.58
C ILE A 731 -6.79 -6.21 -4.10
N LYS A 732 -6.32 -5.87 -5.31
CA LYS A 732 -6.64 -4.59 -5.94
C LYS A 732 -8.14 -4.38 -6.13
N ASN A 733 -8.86 -5.41 -6.58
CA ASN A 733 -10.30 -5.31 -6.87
C ASN A 733 -11.17 -5.28 -5.60
N ALA A 734 -10.61 -5.53 -4.42
CA ALA A 734 -11.33 -5.43 -3.15
C ALA A 734 -11.87 -4.02 -2.86
N THR A 735 -11.25 -2.98 -3.43
CA THR A 735 -11.64 -1.57 -3.27
C THR A 735 -11.44 -0.80 -4.58
N ASN A 736 -11.99 0.43 -4.65
CA ASN A 736 -11.78 1.33 -5.79
C ASN A 736 -10.67 2.38 -5.53
N MET A 737 -9.81 2.18 -4.55
CA MET A 737 -8.67 3.07 -4.29
C MET A 737 -7.64 3.00 -5.41
N LEU A 738 -6.95 4.12 -5.67
CA LEU A 738 -5.76 4.13 -6.53
C LEU A 738 -4.59 3.47 -5.81
N VAL A 739 -3.91 2.55 -6.47
CA VAL A 739 -2.83 1.75 -5.87
C VAL A 739 -1.47 2.22 -6.35
N CYS A 740 -0.57 2.50 -5.40
CA CYS A 740 0.84 2.77 -5.64
C CYS A 740 1.67 1.65 -5.01
N GLY A 741 2.64 1.10 -5.72
CA GLY A 741 3.58 0.12 -5.17
C GLY A 741 4.91 0.78 -4.81
N GLU A 742 5.50 0.41 -3.70
CA GLU A 742 6.91 0.65 -3.45
C GLU A 742 7.69 -0.53 -4.04
N ASP A 743 8.33 -0.29 -5.18
CA ASP A 743 9.04 -1.26 -6.00
C ASP A 743 10.53 -0.91 -6.11
N LEU A 744 11.19 -0.80 -4.95
CA LEU A 744 12.62 -0.49 -4.81
C LEU A 744 13.44 -1.74 -4.42
N GLY A 745 14.77 -1.64 -4.54
CA GLY A 745 15.73 -2.69 -4.23
C GLY A 745 15.97 -3.63 -5.40
N MET A 746 16.17 -4.91 -5.14
CA MET A 746 16.42 -5.93 -6.17
C MET A 746 15.12 -6.32 -6.88
N VAL A 747 14.70 -5.52 -7.87
CA VAL A 747 13.41 -5.67 -8.55
C VAL A 747 13.50 -6.69 -9.68
N PRO A 748 12.70 -7.79 -9.69
CA PRO A 748 12.63 -8.71 -10.82
C PRO A 748 12.14 -8.02 -12.12
N ASP A 749 12.65 -8.43 -13.27
CA ASP A 749 12.33 -7.82 -14.57
C ASP A 749 10.83 -7.88 -14.92
N VAL A 750 10.10 -8.85 -14.40
CA VAL A 750 8.65 -9.02 -14.62
C VAL A 750 7.78 -8.01 -13.87
N VAL A 751 8.28 -7.41 -12.78
CA VAL A 751 7.48 -6.55 -11.89
C VAL A 751 6.94 -5.31 -12.58
N PRO A 752 7.75 -4.50 -13.31
CA PRO A 752 7.23 -3.31 -14.00
C PRO A 752 6.13 -3.66 -15.02
N GLY A 753 6.28 -4.80 -15.73
CA GLY A 753 5.28 -5.28 -16.68
C GLY A 753 3.95 -5.63 -16.01
N VAL A 754 3.98 -6.37 -14.90
CA VAL A 754 2.79 -6.73 -14.12
C VAL A 754 2.14 -5.49 -13.51
N MET A 755 2.90 -4.57 -12.93
CA MET A 755 2.36 -3.33 -12.39
C MET A 755 1.65 -2.51 -13.47
N HIS A 756 2.25 -2.36 -14.64
CA HIS A 756 1.61 -1.69 -15.76
C HIS A 756 0.34 -2.44 -16.24
N GLU A 757 0.39 -3.76 -16.37
CA GLU A 757 -0.76 -4.59 -16.76
C GLU A 757 -1.94 -4.42 -15.80
N LEU A 758 -1.67 -4.24 -14.51
CA LEU A 758 -2.69 -4.05 -13.48
C LEU A 758 -3.05 -2.57 -13.22
N GLY A 759 -2.37 -1.61 -13.88
CA GLY A 759 -2.59 -0.18 -13.66
C GLY A 759 -2.16 0.28 -12.26
N LEU A 760 -1.10 -0.32 -11.71
CA LEU A 760 -0.50 0.08 -10.43
C LEU A 760 0.58 1.13 -10.70
N LEU A 761 0.63 2.17 -9.87
CA LEU A 761 1.65 3.21 -9.98
C LEU A 761 2.96 2.73 -9.33
N SER A 762 4.07 2.86 -10.07
CA SER A 762 5.39 2.55 -9.55
C SER A 762 6.02 3.75 -8.83
N LEU A 763 7.01 3.51 -7.98
CA LEU A 763 7.77 4.57 -7.32
C LEU A 763 9.04 4.88 -8.12
N TYR A 764 9.29 6.14 -8.41
CA TYR A 764 10.47 6.61 -9.15
C TYR A 764 11.23 7.64 -8.31
N ILE A 765 12.41 7.25 -7.83
CA ILE A 765 13.30 8.10 -7.04
C ILE A 765 14.54 8.42 -7.87
N GLN A 766 14.79 9.72 -8.10
CA GLN A 766 15.88 10.18 -8.97
C GLN A 766 17.26 9.64 -8.55
N ARG A 767 17.50 9.55 -7.25
CA ARG A 767 18.78 9.11 -6.66
C ARG A 767 18.92 7.59 -6.55
N MET A 768 17.86 6.84 -6.92
CA MET A 768 17.79 5.37 -6.91
C MET A 768 17.20 4.87 -8.22
N PRO A 769 17.97 4.96 -9.33
CA PRO A 769 17.46 4.49 -10.62
C PRO A 769 17.24 2.98 -10.60
N LYS A 770 16.18 2.53 -11.27
CA LYS A 770 15.90 1.10 -11.43
C LYS A 770 16.84 0.40 -12.42
N ASP A 771 17.42 1.16 -13.35
CA ASP A 771 18.47 0.67 -14.27
C ASP A 771 19.84 0.78 -13.58
N PRO A 772 20.51 -0.35 -13.26
CA PRO A 772 21.81 -0.35 -12.60
C PRO A 772 22.95 0.22 -13.46
N LYS A 773 22.69 0.49 -14.73
CA LYS A 773 23.69 1.07 -15.65
C LYS A 773 23.78 2.59 -15.56
N VAL A 774 22.82 3.23 -14.87
CA VAL A 774 22.80 4.69 -14.72
C VAL A 774 22.95 5.06 -13.23
N GLU A 775 23.72 6.10 -12.95
CA GLU A 775 23.94 6.54 -11.57
C GLU A 775 22.72 7.31 -11.01
N PHE A 776 22.01 8.06 -11.86
CA PHE A 776 20.85 8.88 -11.50
C PHE A 776 19.74 8.71 -12.53
N GLY A 777 18.50 8.58 -12.07
CA GLY A 777 17.32 8.55 -12.92
C GLY A 777 16.84 9.97 -13.24
N HIS A 778 16.69 10.31 -14.52
CA HIS A 778 16.10 11.61 -14.85
C HIS A 778 14.58 11.57 -14.74
N PRO A 779 13.91 12.50 -14.01
CA PRO A 779 12.46 12.48 -13.81
C PRO A 779 11.63 12.46 -15.11
N ASN A 780 12.16 13.01 -16.21
CA ASN A 780 11.50 12.98 -17.52
C ASN A 780 11.40 11.58 -18.13
N HIS A 781 12.14 10.60 -17.64
CA HIS A 781 12.06 9.20 -18.08
C HIS A 781 11.08 8.38 -17.25
N ALA A 782 10.45 8.97 -16.23
CA ALA A 782 9.47 8.28 -15.43
C ALA A 782 8.23 7.91 -16.27
N PRO A 783 7.70 6.68 -16.15
CA PRO A 783 6.44 6.33 -16.82
C PRO A 783 5.28 7.16 -16.27
N TYR A 784 4.21 7.32 -17.07
CA TYR A 784 3.04 8.07 -16.61
C TYR A 784 2.43 7.46 -15.34
N LEU A 785 2.23 6.14 -15.30
CA LEU A 785 1.73 5.43 -14.13
C LEU A 785 2.81 5.32 -13.05
N SER A 786 3.22 6.46 -12.51
CA SER A 786 4.21 6.53 -11.43
C SER A 786 4.01 7.70 -10.49
N VAL A 787 4.67 7.59 -9.35
CA VAL A 787 4.92 8.65 -8.38
C VAL A 787 6.40 8.99 -8.46
N VAL A 788 6.74 10.23 -8.83
CA VAL A 788 8.11 10.73 -8.74
C VAL A 788 8.32 11.48 -7.43
N THR A 789 9.48 11.29 -6.84
CA THR A 789 9.89 11.98 -5.62
C THR A 789 11.42 12.14 -5.56
N PRO A 790 11.96 13.23 -5.01
CA PRO A 790 13.41 13.38 -4.83
C PRO A 790 13.95 12.52 -3.69
N SER A 791 13.13 12.26 -2.68
CA SER A 791 13.48 11.47 -1.48
C SER A 791 12.26 10.77 -0.87
N SER A 792 12.51 9.84 0.05
CA SER A 792 11.50 9.19 0.88
C SER A 792 11.88 9.31 2.36
N HIS A 793 11.00 8.85 3.23
CA HIS A 793 11.26 8.81 4.68
C HIS A 793 12.41 7.86 5.07
N ASP A 794 12.80 6.91 4.20
CA ASP A 794 13.86 5.92 4.44
C ASP A 794 15.25 6.39 4.01
N MET A 795 15.36 7.60 3.48
CA MET A 795 16.63 8.15 3.01
C MET A 795 16.82 9.60 3.45
N SER A 796 18.00 10.11 3.23
CA SER A 796 18.32 11.53 3.49
C SER A 796 17.44 12.45 2.66
N THR A 797 17.09 13.61 3.20
CA THR A 797 16.51 14.72 2.42
C THR A 797 17.44 15.15 1.29
N ILE A 798 16.97 15.98 0.37
CA ILE A 798 17.84 16.57 -0.69
C ILE A 798 19.07 17.21 -0.05
N ARG A 799 18.89 17.97 1.04
CA ARG A 799 19.97 18.66 1.75
C ARG A 799 20.95 17.68 2.39
N GLY A 800 20.43 16.69 3.14
CA GLY A 800 21.28 15.69 3.79
C GLY A 800 22.12 14.92 2.77
N TRP A 801 21.46 14.44 1.71
CA TRP A 801 22.16 13.73 0.64
C TRP A 801 23.22 14.58 -0.08
N TRP A 802 22.97 15.87 -0.28
CA TRP A 802 23.92 16.77 -0.93
C TRP A 802 25.27 16.82 -0.23
N GLU A 803 25.27 16.67 1.09
CA GLU A 803 26.45 16.75 1.94
C GLU A 803 27.14 15.39 2.21
N GLU A 804 26.49 14.25 1.87
CA GLU A 804 27.01 12.90 2.15
C GLU A 804 28.22 12.52 1.28
N ASP A 805 28.19 12.80 -0.03
CA ASP A 805 29.24 12.43 -0.99
C ASP A 805 29.48 13.56 -2.02
N ARG A 806 30.55 14.31 -1.81
CA ARG A 806 30.93 15.45 -2.66
C ARG A 806 31.20 15.06 -4.11
N ASN A 807 31.78 13.88 -4.36
CA ASN A 807 32.04 13.42 -5.73
C ASN A 807 30.75 13.07 -6.45
N LYS A 808 29.82 12.44 -5.75
CA LYS A 808 28.51 12.08 -6.29
C LYS A 808 27.66 13.32 -6.59
N THR A 809 27.63 14.27 -5.67
CA THR A 809 26.87 15.53 -5.86
C THR A 809 27.50 16.43 -6.92
N GLN A 810 28.86 16.42 -7.08
CA GLN A 810 29.50 17.13 -8.20
C GLN A 810 29.05 16.56 -9.55
N ARG A 811 29.00 15.24 -9.71
CA ARG A 811 28.51 14.63 -10.96
C ARG A 811 27.03 14.94 -11.18
N PHE A 812 26.21 14.91 -10.13
CA PHE A 812 24.80 15.28 -10.20
C PHE A 812 24.62 16.75 -10.63
N TYR A 813 25.37 17.67 -10.04
CA TYR A 813 25.36 19.09 -10.36
C TYR A 813 25.64 19.36 -11.84
N ASN A 814 26.66 18.68 -12.38
CA ASN A 814 27.06 18.86 -13.78
C ASN A 814 26.11 18.14 -14.76
N HIS A 815 25.77 16.87 -14.49
CA HIS A 815 25.07 16.01 -15.47
C HIS A 815 23.54 16.06 -15.34
N MET A 816 23.02 16.21 -14.14
CA MET A 816 21.57 16.19 -13.91
C MET A 816 20.97 17.59 -13.88
N LEU A 817 21.67 18.56 -13.26
CA LEU A 817 21.21 19.95 -13.20
C LEU A 817 21.76 20.79 -14.36
N GLY A 818 22.77 20.31 -15.12
CA GLY A 818 23.34 21.02 -16.25
C GLY A 818 24.18 22.23 -15.86
N HIS A 819 24.62 22.31 -14.60
CA HIS A 819 25.48 23.41 -14.11
C HIS A 819 26.96 23.14 -14.40
N HIS A 820 27.74 24.20 -14.50
CA HIS A 820 29.17 24.15 -14.70
C HIS A 820 29.95 24.68 -13.48
N GLY A 821 31.18 24.21 -13.30
CA GLY A 821 32.04 24.59 -12.17
C GLY A 821 31.91 23.68 -10.98
N GLU A 822 32.36 24.14 -9.84
CA GLU A 822 32.31 23.37 -8.58
C GLU A 822 30.91 23.45 -7.95
N ALA A 823 30.42 22.33 -7.53
CA ALA A 823 29.13 22.24 -6.83
C ALA A 823 29.26 22.91 -5.43
N PRO A 824 28.25 23.71 -5.00
CA PRO A 824 28.26 24.28 -3.65
C PRO A 824 28.44 23.22 -2.56
N ALA A 825 29.12 23.58 -1.48
CA ALA A 825 29.40 22.66 -0.37
C ALA A 825 28.12 22.23 0.35
N VAL A 826 27.11 23.11 0.42
CA VAL A 826 25.81 22.89 0.99
C VAL A 826 24.74 22.97 -0.09
N CYS A 827 23.61 22.30 0.12
CA CYS A 827 22.45 22.41 -0.78
C CYS A 827 21.80 23.80 -0.59
N GLU A 828 22.09 24.71 -1.51
CA GLU A 828 21.50 26.04 -1.54
C GLU A 828 19.99 25.95 -1.94
N PRO A 829 19.15 26.90 -1.54
CA PRO A 829 17.73 26.92 -1.91
C PRO A 829 17.47 26.80 -3.42
N ARG A 830 18.31 27.41 -4.24
CA ARG A 830 18.24 27.32 -5.69
C ARG A 830 18.43 25.89 -6.19
N ILE A 831 19.39 25.15 -5.62
CA ILE A 831 19.66 23.74 -6.00
C ILE A 831 18.46 22.87 -5.64
N ALA A 832 17.91 23.03 -4.43
CA ALA A 832 16.68 22.34 -4.03
C ALA A 832 15.53 22.69 -5.00
N GLY A 833 15.40 23.97 -5.37
CA GLY A 833 14.43 24.43 -6.36
C GLY A 833 14.59 23.77 -7.73
N ASP A 834 15.82 23.70 -8.26
CA ASP A 834 16.09 23.06 -9.55
C ASP A 834 15.69 21.57 -9.54
N ILE A 835 15.97 20.85 -8.45
CA ILE A 835 15.57 19.44 -8.28
C ILE A 835 14.04 19.32 -8.24
N ILE A 836 13.36 20.14 -7.45
CA ILE A 836 11.87 20.12 -7.35
C ILE A 836 11.25 20.42 -8.71
N VAL A 837 11.76 21.42 -9.44
CA VAL A 837 11.25 21.77 -10.77
C VAL A 837 11.42 20.63 -11.76
N GLN A 838 12.55 19.90 -11.77
CA GLN A 838 12.70 18.72 -12.63
C GLN A 838 11.60 17.67 -12.38
N HIS A 839 11.24 17.45 -11.12
CA HIS A 839 10.17 16.50 -10.78
C HIS A 839 8.78 17.03 -11.19
N LEU A 840 8.53 18.33 -11.03
CA LEU A 840 7.27 18.96 -11.46
C LEU A 840 7.04 18.82 -12.98
N TYR A 841 8.07 18.96 -13.79
CA TYR A 841 7.97 18.82 -15.25
C TYR A 841 7.98 17.38 -15.76
N SER A 842 8.12 16.38 -14.88
CA SER A 842 8.10 14.97 -15.26
C SER A 842 6.75 14.54 -15.88
N PRO A 843 6.71 13.50 -16.73
CA PRO A 843 5.48 12.94 -17.27
C PRO A 843 4.64 12.14 -16.24
N ALA A 844 5.19 11.84 -15.07
CA ALA A 844 4.55 11.05 -14.03
C ALA A 844 3.18 11.61 -13.61
N MET A 845 2.23 10.73 -13.32
CA MET A 845 0.89 11.12 -12.85
C MET A 845 0.99 11.95 -11.57
N TRP A 846 1.84 11.56 -10.63
CA TRP A 846 2.03 12.27 -9.39
C TRP A 846 3.48 12.68 -9.16
N ALA A 847 3.70 13.92 -8.71
CA ALA A 847 4.94 14.38 -8.11
C ALA A 847 4.68 14.67 -6.63
N ILE A 848 5.23 13.83 -5.74
CA ILE A 848 5.00 13.91 -4.30
C ILE A 848 6.32 14.27 -3.61
N PHE A 849 6.30 15.28 -2.78
CA PHE A 849 7.51 15.83 -2.15
C PHE A 849 7.45 15.70 -0.63
N PRO A 850 8.49 15.16 0.03
CA PRO A 850 8.68 15.36 1.45
C PRO A 850 8.62 16.86 1.80
N ILE A 851 7.92 17.20 2.88
CA ILE A 851 7.79 18.61 3.27
C ILE A 851 9.16 19.28 3.52
N GLN A 852 10.12 18.52 4.03
CA GLN A 852 11.49 18.98 4.27
C GLN A 852 12.17 19.46 2.97
N ASP A 853 11.97 18.70 1.89
CA ASP A 853 12.55 19.02 0.58
C ASP A 853 11.88 20.24 -0.05
N LEU A 854 10.60 20.48 0.21
CA LEU A 854 9.92 21.71 -0.19
C LEU A 854 10.48 22.91 0.60
N LEU A 855 10.59 22.79 1.93
CA LEU A 855 11.12 23.84 2.79
C LEU A 855 12.59 24.14 2.49
N ALA A 856 13.35 23.20 1.93
CA ALA A 856 14.73 23.40 1.49
C ALA A 856 14.90 24.51 0.44
N MET A 857 13.81 24.87 -0.27
CA MET A 857 13.78 25.94 -1.27
C MET A 857 13.83 27.36 -0.66
N ASP A 858 13.71 27.50 0.66
CA ASP A 858 13.68 28.81 1.34
C ASP A 858 14.61 28.83 2.56
N ASP A 859 15.55 29.78 2.59
CA ASP A 859 16.54 29.88 3.67
C ASP A 859 15.94 30.17 5.06
N LYS A 860 14.77 30.79 5.12
CA LYS A 860 14.11 31.15 6.38
C LYS A 860 13.23 30.03 6.93
N LEU A 861 12.73 29.15 6.03
CA LEU A 861 11.78 28.11 6.38
C LEU A 861 12.44 26.74 6.56
N ARG A 862 13.63 26.50 5.98
CA ARG A 862 14.35 25.24 6.15
C ARG A 862 14.92 25.09 7.56
N ARG A 863 15.00 23.89 8.04
CA ARG A 863 15.60 23.60 9.35
C ARG A 863 17.07 23.98 9.36
N LYS A 864 17.55 24.51 10.48
CA LYS A 864 18.97 24.94 10.60
C LYS A 864 19.90 23.73 10.46
N GLU A 865 19.66 22.71 11.27
CA GLU A 865 20.52 21.52 11.33
C GLU A 865 19.98 20.45 10.35
N VAL A 866 20.76 20.16 9.30
CA VAL A 866 20.36 19.25 8.20
C VAL A 866 20.09 17.83 8.69
N GLN A 867 20.89 17.33 9.63
CA GLN A 867 20.75 15.95 10.14
C GLN A 867 19.45 15.73 10.94
N GLU A 868 18.83 16.79 11.45
CA GLU A 868 17.57 16.72 12.16
C GLU A 868 16.34 16.64 11.22
N GLU A 869 16.53 16.77 9.90
CA GLU A 869 15.48 16.60 8.90
C GLU A 869 15.16 15.14 8.62
N ARG A 870 16.03 14.22 9.01
CA ARG A 870 15.91 12.80 8.69
C ARG A 870 14.84 12.12 9.55
N ILE A 871 13.95 11.36 8.89
CA ILE A 871 12.86 10.63 9.56
C ILE A 871 13.34 9.25 10.00
N ASN A 872 13.90 8.48 9.07
CA ASN A 872 14.40 7.12 9.32
C ASN A 872 15.86 6.95 8.90
N VAL A 873 16.56 6.04 9.59
CA VAL A 873 17.91 5.58 9.27
C VAL A 873 17.89 4.05 9.24
N PRO A 874 17.52 3.42 8.12
CA PRO A 874 17.31 1.96 8.02
C PRO A 874 18.52 1.13 8.46
N ALA A 875 19.73 1.64 8.28
CA ALA A 875 20.97 0.97 8.71
C ALA A 875 21.18 1.00 10.25
N ASN A 876 20.38 1.78 10.99
CA ASN A 876 20.48 1.86 12.46
C ASN A 876 19.29 1.19 13.11
N PRO A 877 19.42 -0.05 13.62
CA PRO A 877 18.31 -0.77 14.25
C PRO A 877 17.83 -0.17 15.58
N GLN A 878 18.57 0.79 16.14
CA GLN A 878 18.21 1.53 17.34
C GLN A 878 17.67 2.93 17.03
N HIS A 879 17.35 3.21 15.78
CA HIS A 879 16.76 4.49 15.39
C HIS A 879 15.32 4.58 15.90
N PHE A 880 14.96 5.71 16.54
CA PHE A 880 13.61 6.02 16.96
C PHE A 880 12.98 7.08 16.06
N TRP A 881 11.71 6.90 15.73
CA TRP A 881 10.93 7.77 14.84
C TRP A 881 10.42 8.99 15.60
N LYS A 882 11.29 10.00 15.74
CA LYS A 882 11.06 11.19 16.56
C LYS A 882 11.04 12.52 15.80
N TYR A 883 11.14 12.44 14.45
CA TYR A 883 11.13 13.66 13.64
C TYR A 883 9.86 14.46 13.88
N ARG A 884 10.02 15.76 14.11
CA ARG A 884 8.92 16.71 14.30
C ARG A 884 9.18 17.96 13.47
N LEU A 885 8.16 18.45 12.76
CA LEU A 885 8.25 19.69 12.01
C LEU A 885 8.59 20.85 12.97
N HIS A 886 9.60 21.64 12.62
CA HIS A 886 10.06 22.75 13.46
C HIS A 886 9.14 23.98 13.36
N LEU A 887 8.37 24.10 12.27
CA LEU A 887 7.33 25.10 12.05
C LEU A 887 5.96 24.54 12.48
N ASP A 888 5.15 25.35 13.15
CA ASP A 888 3.73 25.01 13.31
C ASP A 888 2.94 25.26 12.01
N LEU A 889 1.85 24.53 11.85
CA LEU A 889 1.00 24.59 10.65
C LEU A 889 0.40 25.99 10.46
N GLU A 890 0.10 26.71 11.53
CA GLU A 890 -0.41 28.05 11.48
C GLU A 890 0.63 29.02 10.89
N THR A 891 1.90 28.87 11.26
CA THR A 891 3.01 29.64 10.67
C THR A 891 3.17 29.29 9.20
N LEU A 892 3.13 28.01 8.85
CA LEU A 892 3.25 27.53 7.47
C LEU A 892 2.11 28.07 6.58
N LEU A 893 0.88 28.12 7.09
CA LEU A 893 -0.26 28.75 6.41
C LEU A 893 -0.05 30.25 6.19
N GLY A 894 0.67 30.92 7.09
CA GLY A 894 0.97 32.37 7.02
C GLY A 894 2.10 32.76 6.07
N THR A 895 2.88 31.82 5.53
CA THR A 895 4.02 32.12 4.64
C THR A 895 3.60 32.38 3.20
N GLU A 896 2.94 33.53 2.94
CA GLU A 896 2.28 33.85 1.66
C GLU A 896 3.21 33.74 0.45
N GLU A 897 4.43 34.33 0.53
CA GLU A 897 5.40 34.34 -0.57
C GLU A 897 5.79 32.93 -1.00
N PHE A 898 6.17 32.08 -0.03
CA PHE A 898 6.52 30.70 -0.27
C PHE A 898 5.35 29.89 -0.82
N ASN A 899 4.16 30.02 -0.22
CA ASN A 899 2.96 29.28 -0.63
C ASN A 899 2.54 29.65 -2.07
N ASN A 900 2.61 30.93 -2.43
CA ASN A 900 2.32 31.40 -3.80
C ASN A 900 3.38 30.89 -4.79
N SER A 901 4.67 30.84 -4.40
CA SER A 901 5.72 30.29 -5.25
C SER A 901 5.47 28.82 -5.60
N LEU A 902 5.11 27.99 -4.63
CA LEU A 902 4.74 26.58 -4.87
C LEU A 902 3.51 26.44 -5.78
N LEU A 903 2.50 27.27 -5.58
CA LEU A 903 1.30 27.28 -6.42
C LEU A 903 1.63 27.61 -7.88
N GLU A 904 2.44 28.65 -8.11
CA GLU A 904 2.82 29.09 -9.44
C GLU A 904 3.72 28.04 -10.16
N LEU A 905 4.68 27.42 -9.46
CA LEU A 905 5.48 26.33 -10.00
C LEU A 905 4.61 25.14 -10.44
N SER A 906 3.62 24.75 -9.63
CA SER A 906 2.69 23.68 -9.97
C SER A 906 1.85 24.01 -11.21
N LYS A 907 1.35 25.24 -11.31
CA LYS A 907 0.58 25.70 -12.49
C LYS A 907 1.43 25.76 -13.76
N GLN A 908 2.64 26.29 -13.68
CA GLN A 908 3.57 26.38 -14.82
C GLN A 908 3.93 24.99 -15.36
N ALA A 909 4.04 24.01 -14.48
CA ALA A 909 4.27 22.61 -14.86
C ALA A 909 3.01 21.90 -15.38
N GLY A 910 1.85 22.57 -15.45
CA GLY A 910 0.57 21.99 -15.87
C GLY A 910 0.05 20.92 -14.91
N ARG A 911 0.35 21.02 -13.61
CA ARG A 911 -0.09 20.06 -12.60
C ARG A 911 -1.27 20.60 -11.80
N GLY A 912 -2.28 19.74 -11.59
CA GLY A 912 -3.48 20.11 -10.80
C GLY A 912 -4.42 21.08 -11.50
N VAL A 913 -4.22 21.38 -12.78
CA VAL A 913 -5.18 22.13 -13.61
C VAL A 913 -6.26 21.15 -14.05
N SER A 914 -7.50 21.40 -13.63
CA SER A 914 -8.69 20.61 -14.00
C SER A 914 -9.24 21.06 -15.35
#